data_9164903a40542973784f175b1d6832ee
#
_entry.id   9164903a40542973784f175b1d6832ee
#
_cell.length_a   1.000
_cell.length_b   1.000
_cell.length_c   1.000
_cell.angle_alpha   90.00
_cell.angle_beta   90.00
_cell.angle_gamma   90.00
#
_symmetry.space_group_name_H-M   'P 1'
#
loop_
_entity.id
_entity.type
_entity.pdbx_description
1 polymer ?
#
loop_
_entity_poly.entity_id
_entity_poly.type
_entity_poly.pdbx_seq_one_letter_code
_entity_poly.pdbx_strand_id
1 'polypeptide(L)'
;MGVILLLLCAAGSSFAQTKRLVVIKCDGLPYDVVDRFVKQRDPQSGKSLLPWIDYIFYHRGARLSNFYVRGMSLSAPSWSLLETGQHLQIKGNVEFDRYTLHSYDYLNFFPLYLAGINGSRIDMRAVEVLDSLGLPLLSDAYPHNERYTTYSIFLRNPRYSTLQKSLQNRFSKSPKELFDEWTMGFELRSAITDQLVKELITKLGDPKVRYLDLMMEDFDHAAHHNNDVQTHLAVLKQMDAVIGEVWTAIQKSPLADETSIVLISDHGVNTDENVYSQGYNLVKLLGSRAGGGHHVITKRRLMLDYSIKGVNPLVPLITTTTPDSYYLKGESTAYPTAMLDFDGNERASVHLRDSDLNMLHILIKELQRGALSEAAYKAAIDEFFGIIDRRRPDWDKDLKQLQSELGALDRAIAEQRKLWEAQPKKFTKEQQDAGLDDASKRIFVQLDRWQTEEKEYSEYARTLKNLLSISSEAFSPNKVKIADIIPQMAMGDRNTIYELQHYVVGLGPDGLVANPDGSLNLDHSFVHVNYFSLLQGLSVRNNVQRGISNRPVDLIATRLPRDLVLPQLDEPDIDTDVIWVTCADDRQALILSRHNANGDLSLRYLPISNLTQDASGHFQFKEISWQPGLPLQIMEDPNLNIPGGTDRTAWLSQWHTDAEWLVALHKTHYSNGLIGLQEELARHEIERLSTTDPKLTEDERLMREYARRKRELVEPDILIVAQDHWNFDVRGFNPGGNHGSFFRISTHSTFMVAGGSRTNVPRALNIEAPYDSLSYVPTLLALTGNLRDDSNPVPELWERGFRKFPGPVVEELLPERARPKATANGARVSP
;
A
#
# COMPACT_ATOMS: atom_id res chain seq x y z
N MET A 1 -19.09 -64.10 -5.74
CA MET A 1 -18.36 -63.58 -4.57
C MET A 1 -17.27 -62.54 -4.91
N GLY A 2 -17.17 -62.11 -6.15
CA GLY A 2 -16.14 -61.14 -6.61
C GLY A 2 -16.60 -59.68 -6.82
N VAL A 3 -17.89 -59.36 -6.69
CA VAL A 3 -18.45 -58.02 -6.96
C VAL A 3 -18.68 -57.19 -5.68
N ILE A 4 -18.71 -57.85 -4.52
CA ILE A 4 -18.90 -57.17 -3.22
C ILE A 4 -17.58 -56.63 -2.63
N LEU A 5 -16.42 -57.11 -3.09
CA LEU A 5 -15.12 -56.62 -2.61
C LEU A 5 -14.65 -55.33 -3.31
N LEU A 6 -15.22 -54.97 -4.46
CA LEU A 6 -14.87 -53.76 -5.20
C LEU A 6 -15.70 -52.52 -4.77
N LEU A 7 -16.80 -52.70 -4.03
CA LEU A 7 -17.62 -51.62 -3.51
C LEU A 7 -17.18 -51.14 -2.11
N LEU A 8 -16.32 -51.88 -1.44
CA LEU A 8 -15.76 -51.50 -0.13
C LEU A 8 -14.42 -50.70 -0.22
N CYS A 9 -13.80 -50.65 -1.41
CA CYS A 9 -12.62 -49.80 -1.63
C CYS A 9 -12.97 -48.39 -2.17
N ALA A 10 -14.25 -48.11 -2.43
CA ALA A 10 -14.73 -46.77 -2.83
C ALA A 10 -15.39 -46.00 -1.68
N ALA A 11 -15.26 -46.45 -0.42
CA ALA A 11 -15.41 -45.61 0.73
C ALA A 11 -14.12 -44.77 0.78
N GLY A 12 -14.05 -43.76 -0.08
CA GLY A 12 -13.03 -42.74 -0.04
C GLY A 12 -12.93 -42.25 1.38
N SER A 13 -11.76 -42.45 1.99
CA SER A 13 -11.45 -41.84 3.25
C SER A 13 -11.70 -40.34 3.04
N SER A 14 -12.82 -39.87 3.56
CA SER A 14 -13.13 -38.44 3.68
C SER A 14 -11.99 -37.86 4.52
N PHE A 15 -10.99 -37.29 3.84
CA PHE A 15 -9.88 -36.65 4.55
C PHE A 15 -10.47 -35.58 5.43
N ALA A 16 -10.04 -35.53 6.67
CA ALA A 16 -10.34 -34.46 7.58
C ALA A 16 -9.83 -33.15 6.95
N GLN A 17 -10.71 -32.22 6.74
CA GLN A 17 -10.46 -30.97 6.04
C GLN A 17 -11.25 -29.85 6.67
N THR A 18 -10.68 -28.66 6.73
CA THR A 18 -11.39 -27.48 7.21
C THR A 18 -12.56 -27.19 6.27
N LYS A 19 -13.78 -27.25 6.80
CA LYS A 19 -14.98 -26.85 6.05
C LYS A 19 -15.41 -25.42 6.32
N ARG A 20 -14.99 -24.86 7.45
CA ARG A 20 -15.30 -23.48 7.83
C ARG A 20 -14.04 -22.78 8.30
N LEU A 21 -13.80 -21.56 7.81
CA LEU A 21 -12.80 -20.62 8.30
C LEU A 21 -13.48 -19.53 9.13
N VAL A 22 -12.92 -19.25 10.30
CA VAL A 22 -13.21 -18.07 11.12
C VAL A 22 -11.92 -17.29 11.25
N VAL A 23 -11.86 -16.10 10.68
CA VAL A 23 -10.66 -15.28 10.61
C VAL A 23 -10.80 -14.08 11.54
N ILE A 24 -9.96 -14.00 12.56
CA ILE A 24 -9.82 -12.82 13.40
C ILE A 24 -8.68 -11.99 12.82
N LYS A 25 -9.04 -10.85 12.24
CA LYS A 25 -8.12 -9.88 11.65
C LYS A 25 -7.81 -8.81 12.69
N CYS A 26 -6.56 -8.61 13.00
CA CYS A 26 -6.12 -7.61 13.97
C CYS A 26 -5.18 -6.62 13.31
N ASP A 27 -5.52 -5.33 13.36
CA ASP A 27 -4.63 -4.28 12.88
C ASP A 27 -3.46 -4.10 13.83
N GLY A 28 -2.24 -3.99 13.28
CA GLY A 28 -1.04 -3.61 14.01
C GLY A 28 -0.63 -4.52 15.17
N LEU A 29 -0.90 -5.84 15.14
CA LEU A 29 -0.65 -6.76 16.26
C LEU A 29 0.70 -7.48 16.14
N PRO A 30 1.78 -7.00 16.83
CA PRO A 30 3.10 -7.60 16.73
C PRO A 30 3.17 -8.99 17.39
N TYR A 31 3.79 -9.95 16.72
CA TYR A 31 4.00 -11.29 17.28
C TYR A 31 4.77 -11.26 18.60
N ASP A 32 5.85 -10.48 18.68
CA ASP A 32 6.72 -10.42 19.86
C ASP A 32 5.97 -9.90 21.11
N VAL A 33 5.02 -8.99 20.93
CA VAL A 33 4.19 -8.46 22.02
C VAL A 33 3.20 -9.52 22.50
N VAL A 34 2.54 -10.19 21.57
CA VAL A 34 1.61 -11.29 21.91
C VAL A 34 2.34 -12.42 22.62
N ASP A 35 3.47 -12.88 22.07
CA ASP A 35 4.27 -13.97 22.63
C ASP A 35 4.79 -13.65 24.03
N ARG A 36 5.24 -12.40 24.25
CA ARG A 36 5.65 -11.90 25.56
C ARG A 36 4.54 -12.04 26.60
N PHE A 37 3.34 -11.56 26.32
CA PHE A 37 2.23 -11.58 27.28
C PHE A 37 1.59 -12.96 27.42
N VAL A 38 1.62 -13.80 26.40
CA VAL A 38 1.22 -15.20 26.51
C VAL A 38 2.15 -15.96 27.47
N LYS A 39 3.45 -15.71 27.45
CA LYS A 39 4.45 -16.36 28.33
C LYS A 39 4.44 -15.81 29.76
N GLN A 40 4.01 -14.57 29.95
CA GLN A 40 3.86 -13.99 31.28
C GLN A 40 2.68 -14.61 32.00
N ARG A 41 2.86 -14.86 33.32
CA ARG A 41 1.85 -15.46 34.17
C ARG A 41 1.30 -14.44 35.16
N ASP A 42 0.00 -14.42 35.27
CA ASP A 42 -0.68 -13.68 36.34
C ASP A 42 -0.27 -14.20 37.72
N PRO A 43 0.24 -13.35 38.62
CA PRO A 43 0.77 -13.78 39.91
C PRO A 43 -0.28 -14.45 40.83
N GLN A 44 -1.55 -14.12 40.65
CA GLN A 44 -2.62 -14.63 41.51
C GLN A 44 -3.18 -15.96 41.00
N SER A 45 -3.41 -16.06 39.70
CA SER A 45 -4.04 -17.24 39.09
C SER A 45 -3.05 -18.26 38.52
N GLY A 46 -1.79 -17.88 38.31
CA GLY A 46 -0.78 -18.69 37.63
C GLY A 46 -1.04 -18.89 36.12
N LYS A 47 -2.13 -18.33 35.57
CA LYS A 47 -2.49 -18.44 34.16
C LYS A 47 -1.73 -17.42 33.32
N SER A 48 -1.69 -17.66 32.00
CA SER A 48 -1.21 -16.66 31.01
C SER A 48 -1.97 -15.34 31.17
N LEU A 49 -1.31 -14.21 30.87
CA LEU A 49 -1.98 -12.91 30.82
C LEU A 49 -2.95 -12.82 29.63
N LEU A 50 -2.78 -13.69 28.61
CA LEU A 50 -3.67 -13.86 27.46
C LEU A 50 -4.14 -15.33 27.39
N PRO A 51 -5.04 -15.76 28.32
CA PRO A 51 -5.32 -17.18 28.52
C PRO A 51 -6.03 -17.86 27.35
N TRP A 52 -6.81 -17.15 26.53
CA TRP A 52 -7.48 -17.73 25.38
C TRP A 52 -6.54 -17.91 24.19
N ILE A 53 -5.69 -16.94 23.89
CA ILE A 53 -4.65 -17.06 22.85
C ILE A 53 -3.70 -18.21 23.25
N ASP A 54 -3.24 -18.28 24.52
CA ASP A 54 -2.41 -19.37 25.04
C ASP A 54 -3.11 -20.73 24.82
N TYR A 55 -4.36 -20.86 25.25
CA TYR A 55 -5.10 -22.11 25.12
C TYR A 55 -5.36 -22.53 23.66
N ILE A 56 -5.81 -21.59 22.83
CA ILE A 56 -6.25 -21.90 21.48
C ILE A 56 -5.06 -22.15 20.56
N PHE A 57 -4.09 -21.23 20.51
CA PHE A 57 -3.04 -21.26 19.49
C PHE A 57 -1.73 -21.89 19.98
N TYR A 58 -1.39 -21.78 21.26
CA TYR A 58 -0.16 -22.37 21.80
C TYR A 58 -0.33 -23.85 22.19
N HIS A 59 -1.54 -24.24 22.64
CA HIS A 59 -1.78 -25.61 23.06
C HIS A 59 -2.64 -26.45 22.11
N ARG A 60 -3.55 -25.83 21.37
CA ARG A 60 -4.47 -26.53 20.47
C ARG A 60 -4.28 -26.23 18.99
N GLY A 61 -3.39 -25.33 18.65
CA GLY A 61 -3.14 -24.89 17.29
C GLY A 61 -1.64 -24.83 16.95
N ALA A 62 -1.35 -24.08 15.93
CA ALA A 62 -0.02 -23.80 15.44
C ALA A 62 0.17 -22.28 15.33
N ARG A 63 1.41 -21.85 15.50
CA ARG A 63 1.82 -20.46 15.34
C ARG A 63 3.07 -20.36 14.49
N LEU A 64 3.14 -19.33 13.65
CA LEU A 64 4.34 -18.96 12.93
C LEU A 64 5.11 -17.93 13.79
N SER A 65 6.27 -18.31 14.30
CA SER A 65 7.10 -17.41 15.10
C SER A 65 7.91 -16.42 14.26
N ASN A 66 7.90 -16.57 12.95
CA ASN A 66 8.60 -15.74 11.99
C ASN A 66 7.70 -15.46 10.77
N PHE A 67 6.64 -14.70 10.97
CA PHE A 67 5.76 -14.24 9.90
C PHE A 67 5.94 -12.73 9.70
N TYR A 68 6.17 -12.31 8.47
CA TYR A 68 6.56 -10.94 8.13
C TYR A 68 5.67 -10.32 7.05
N VAL A 69 5.48 -9.02 7.16
CA VAL A 69 4.92 -8.23 6.06
C VAL A 69 5.89 -8.23 4.89
N ARG A 70 5.36 -8.44 3.67
CA ARG A 70 6.14 -8.33 2.45
C ARG A 70 6.08 -6.91 1.93
N GLY A 71 6.67 -5.98 2.17
CA GLY A 71 6.58 -4.56 1.85
C GLY A 71 6.73 -3.74 3.11
N MET A 72 6.22 -2.54 3.04
CA MET A 72 6.16 -1.66 4.21
C MET A 72 5.00 -2.06 5.13
N SER A 73 5.18 -1.82 6.41
CA SER A 73 4.17 -2.09 7.43
C SER A 73 3.06 -1.01 7.40
N LEU A 74 2.27 -0.98 6.34
CA LEU A 74 1.14 -0.05 6.14
C LEU A 74 -0.16 -0.83 6.02
N SER A 75 -1.22 -0.39 6.71
CA SER A 75 -2.48 -1.14 6.82
C SER A 75 -3.09 -1.46 5.45
N ALA A 76 -3.37 -0.48 4.59
CA ALA A 76 -4.02 -0.77 3.30
C ALA A 76 -3.17 -1.63 2.35
N PRO A 77 -1.88 -1.35 2.11
CA PRO A 77 -1.02 -2.24 1.34
C PRO A 77 -0.92 -3.65 1.93
N SER A 78 -0.66 -3.77 3.23
CA SER A 78 -0.51 -5.08 3.89
C SER A 78 -1.79 -5.91 3.84
N TRP A 79 -2.95 -5.31 4.13
CA TRP A 79 -4.23 -5.98 3.96
C TRP A 79 -4.50 -6.37 2.50
N SER A 80 -4.05 -5.56 1.53
CA SER A 80 -4.20 -5.93 0.11
C SER A 80 -3.42 -7.20 -0.24
N LEU A 81 -2.20 -7.36 0.27
CA LEU A 81 -1.41 -8.59 0.14
C LEU A 81 -2.11 -9.78 0.80
N LEU A 82 -2.52 -9.62 2.07
CA LEU A 82 -3.15 -10.67 2.86
C LEU A 82 -4.50 -11.11 2.28
N GLU A 83 -5.31 -10.20 1.78
CA GLU A 83 -6.64 -10.54 1.28
C GLU A 83 -6.64 -11.07 -0.15
N THR A 84 -5.71 -10.63 -0.99
CA THR A 84 -5.63 -11.09 -2.39
C THR A 84 -4.66 -12.24 -2.58
N GLY A 85 -3.63 -12.38 -1.73
CA GLY A 85 -2.52 -13.29 -1.94
C GLY A 85 -1.70 -12.98 -3.19
N GLN A 86 -1.76 -11.73 -3.68
CA GLN A 86 -1.06 -11.25 -4.87
C GLN A 86 -0.10 -10.12 -4.51
N HIS A 87 0.86 -9.83 -5.37
CA HIS A 87 1.78 -8.71 -5.21
C HIS A 87 1.05 -7.36 -5.07
N LEU A 88 1.70 -6.40 -4.41
CA LEU A 88 1.16 -5.08 -4.10
C LEU A 88 0.64 -4.33 -5.33
N GLN A 89 -0.63 -3.98 -5.28
CA GLN A 89 -1.26 -3.05 -6.22
C GLN A 89 -1.58 -1.71 -5.56
N ILE A 90 -1.78 -1.70 -4.26
CA ILE A 90 -1.94 -0.49 -3.44
C ILE A 90 -0.61 -0.24 -2.73
N LYS A 91 0.00 0.91 -2.98
CA LYS A 91 1.36 1.23 -2.49
C LYS A 91 1.38 2.13 -1.25
N GLY A 92 0.23 2.60 -0.78
CA GLY A 92 0.13 3.47 0.38
C GLY A 92 -1.26 3.45 1.01
N ASN A 93 -1.37 3.94 2.25
CA ASN A 93 -2.67 4.21 2.86
C ASN A 93 -3.40 5.33 2.12
N VAL A 94 -2.64 6.20 1.47
CA VAL A 94 -3.10 7.26 0.57
C VAL A 94 -2.24 7.27 -0.69
N GLU A 95 -2.87 7.43 -1.83
CA GLU A 95 -2.20 7.61 -3.12
C GLU A 95 -2.75 8.85 -3.82
N PHE A 96 -1.90 9.60 -4.52
CA PHE A 96 -2.31 10.79 -5.28
C PHE A 96 -2.16 10.56 -6.78
N ASP A 97 -3.22 10.84 -7.53
CA ASP A 97 -3.17 10.90 -8.98
C ASP A 97 -2.56 12.23 -9.43
N ARG A 98 -1.47 12.18 -10.18
CA ARG A 98 -0.71 13.35 -10.62
C ARG A 98 -1.49 14.28 -11.58
N TYR A 99 -2.42 13.73 -12.35
CA TYR A 99 -3.14 14.53 -13.33
C TYR A 99 -4.38 15.19 -12.76
N THR A 100 -5.10 14.45 -11.90
CA THR A 100 -6.36 14.93 -11.36
C THR A 100 -6.20 15.52 -9.96
N LEU A 101 -5.06 15.30 -9.30
CA LEU A 101 -4.81 15.56 -7.88
C LEU A 101 -5.80 14.82 -6.97
N HIS A 102 -6.46 13.80 -7.51
CA HIS A 102 -7.36 12.98 -6.73
C HIS A 102 -6.59 12.17 -5.67
N SER A 103 -7.11 12.15 -4.47
CA SER A 103 -6.56 11.41 -3.35
C SER A 103 -7.32 10.09 -3.18
N TYR A 104 -6.65 8.97 -3.39
CA TYR A 104 -7.15 7.62 -3.05
C TYR A 104 -6.81 7.33 -1.59
N ASP A 105 -7.81 7.52 -0.73
CA ASP A 105 -7.66 7.34 0.72
C ASP A 105 -8.32 6.05 1.18
N TYR A 106 -7.51 5.05 1.45
CA TYR A 106 -7.96 3.72 1.87
C TYR A 106 -8.38 3.66 3.35
N LEU A 107 -7.98 4.65 4.15
CA LEU A 107 -8.30 4.74 5.57
C LEU A 107 -9.42 5.76 5.89
N ASN A 108 -10.18 6.18 4.90
CA ASN A 108 -11.24 7.14 5.11
C ASN A 108 -12.53 6.50 5.66
N PHE A 109 -12.62 6.42 6.97
CA PHE A 109 -13.80 5.87 7.67
C PHE A 109 -15.01 6.79 7.68
N PHE A 110 -14.80 8.08 7.58
CA PHE A 110 -15.87 9.07 7.74
C PHE A 110 -17.03 8.90 6.75
N PRO A 111 -16.79 8.67 5.46
CA PRO A 111 -17.85 8.37 4.52
C PRO A 111 -18.73 7.19 4.91
N LEU A 112 -18.21 6.19 5.64
CA LEU A 112 -18.99 5.07 6.15
C LEU A 112 -20.08 5.50 7.09
N TYR A 113 -19.77 6.36 8.04
CA TYR A 113 -20.70 6.85 9.04
C TYR A 113 -21.79 7.69 8.38
N LEU A 114 -21.42 8.57 7.45
CA LEU A 114 -22.39 9.38 6.69
C LEU A 114 -23.28 8.55 5.76
N ALA A 115 -22.73 7.53 5.10
CA ALA A 115 -23.53 6.62 4.27
C ALA A 115 -24.58 5.89 5.08
N GLY A 116 -24.25 5.53 6.33
CA GLY A 116 -25.19 4.95 7.29
C GLY A 116 -26.35 5.89 7.62
N ILE A 117 -26.11 7.21 7.70
CA ILE A 117 -27.12 8.20 8.07
C ILE A 117 -28.07 8.53 6.92
N ASN A 118 -27.58 8.77 5.73
CA ASN A 118 -28.35 9.40 4.65
C ASN A 118 -28.61 8.50 3.42
N GLY A 119 -28.03 7.31 3.34
CA GLY A 119 -28.02 6.51 2.11
C GLY A 119 -27.40 7.24 0.91
N SER A 120 -26.67 8.35 1.19
CA SER A 120 -26.17 9.27 0.18
C SER A 120 -24.97 8.69 -0.55
N ARG A 121 -24.74 9.15 -1.76
CA ARG A 121 -23.54 8.91 -2.53
C ARG A 121 -22.34 9.44 -1.76
N ILE A 122 -21.43 8.55 -1.44
CA ILE A 122 -20.13 8.91 -0.91
C ILE A 122 -19.11 8.41 -1.91
N ASP A 123 -18.22 9.30 -2.31
CA ASP A 123 -17.10 8.95 -3.17
C ASP A 123 -16.14 8.07 -2.37
N MET A 124 -16.09 6.79 -2.72
CA MET A 124 -15.24 5.78 -2.08
C MET A 124 -14.30 5.11 -3.10
N ARG A 125 -13.79 5.90 -4.03
CA ARG A 125 -12.98 5.42 -5.15
C ARG A 125 -11.77 4.60 -4.72
N ALA A 126 -11.17 4.94 -3.59
CA ALA A 126 -10.00 4.23 -3.08
C ALA A 126 -10.29 2.74 -2.87
N VAL A 127 -11.34 2.42 -2.13
CA VAL A 127 -11.71 1.02 -1.80
C VAL A 127 -12.22 0.20 -2.99
N GLU A 128 -12.33 0.80 -4.18
CA GLU A 128 -12.75 0.13 -5.41
C GLU A 128 -11.60 -0.22 -6.34
N VAL A 129 -10.38 0.16 -5.98
CA VAL A 129 -9.20 -0.07 -6.82
C VAL A 129 -9.01 -1.56 -7.09
N LEU A 130 -9.06 -2.42 -6.08
CA LEU A 130 -8.89 -3.86 -6.25
C LEU A 130 -10.04 -4.48 -7.08
N ASP A 131 -11.29 -4.04 -6.88
CA ASP A 131 -12.42 -4.48 -7.70
C ASP A 131 -12.22 -4.08 -9.18
N SER A 132 -11.67 -2.89 -9.44
CA SER A 132 -11.38 -2.43 -10.81
C SER A 132 -10.26 -3.23 -11.48
N LEU A 133 -9.30 -3.69 -10.70
CA LEU A 133 -8.22 -4.57 -11.16
C LEU A 133 -8.68 -6.02 -11.30
N GLY A 134 -9.89 -6.34 -10.83
CA GLY A 134 -10.46 -7.67 -10.86
C GLY A 134 -9.77 -8.68 -9.95
N LEU A 135 -9.18 -8.18 -8.87
CA LEU A 135 -8.53 -9.01 -7.86
C LEU A 135 -9.57 -9.45 -6.81
N PRO A 136 -9.83 -10.76 -6.69
CA PRO A 136 -10.72 -11.27 -5.66
C PRO A 136 -10.03 -11.23 -4.29
N LEU A 137 -10.81 -11.01 -3.24
CA LEU A 137 -10.37 -11.17 -1.86
C LEU A 137 -10.60 -12.62 -1.40
N LEU A 138 -9.91 -13.05 -0.36
CA LEU A 138 -10.06 -14.40 0.22
C LEU A 138 -11.54 -14.78 0.45
N SER A 139 -12.36 -13.86 0.93
CA SER A 139 -13.79 -14.09 1.13
C SER A 139 -14.55 -14.40 -0.16
N ASP A 140 -14.05 -13.99 -1.34
CA ASP A 140 -14.68 -14.28 -2.63
C ASP A 140 -14.49 -15.73 -3.07
N ALA A 141 -13.63 -16.49 -2.39
CA ALA A 141 -13.57 -17.95 -2.56
C ALA A 141 -14.87 -18.66 -2.18
N TYR A 142 -15.72 -17.99 -1.39
CA TYR A 142 -16.99 -18.53 -0.90
C TYR A 142 -18.18 -17.82 -1.55
N PRO A 143 -19.27 -18.53 -1.87
CA PRO A 143 -20.51 -17.92 -2.33
C PRO A 143 -21.05 -16.86 -1.34
N HIS A 144 -21.78 -15.88 -1.86
CA HIS A 144 -22.28 -14.78 -1.03
C HIS A 144 -23.10 -15.25 0.19
N ASN A 145 -23.95 -16.26 0.01
CA ASN A 145 -24.78 -16.82 1.07
C ASN A 145 -24.03 -17.79 2.02
N GLU A 146 -22.76 -18.09 1.74
CA GLU A 146 -21.91 -18.96 2.55
C GLU A 146 -20.84 -18.16 3.32
N ARG A 147 -20.83 -16.84 3.20
CA ARG A 147 -19.86 -15.97 3.86
C ARG A 147 -20.49 -14.89 4.70
N TYR A 148 -19.76 -14.47 5.73
CA TYR A 148 -20.04 -13.32 6.56
C TYR A 148 -18.74 -12.51 6.69
N THR A 149 -18.72 -11.30 6.15
CA THR A 149 -17.59 -10.39 6.21
C THR A 149 -17.97 -9.17 7.02
N THR A 150 -17.19 -8.86 8.04
CA THR A 150 -17.46 -7.72 8.92
C THR A 150 -16.85 -6.44 8.40
N TYR A 151 -15.69 -6.54 7.76
CA TYR A 151 -14.87 -5.38 7.49
C TYR A 151 -14.02 -5.56 6.24
N SER A 152 -14.24 -4.68 5.29
CA SER A 152 -13.42 -4.59 4.08
C SER A 152 -13.15 -3.14 3.71
N ILE A 153 -13.11 -2.26 4.71
CA ILE A 153 -13.09 -0.81 4.55
C ILE A 153 -11.90 -0.33 3.75
N PHE A 154 -10.74 -0.97 3.92
CA PHE A 154 -9.52 -0.60 3.21
C PHE A 154 -9.48 -1.08 1.76
N LEU A 155 -10.27 -2.11 1.41
CA LEU A 155 -10.08 -2.83 0.16
C LEU A 155 -11.32 -2.91 -0.71
N ARG A 156 -12.50 -2.73 -0.15
CA ARG A 156 -13.78 -2.88 -0.85
C ARG A 156 -14.82 -1.88 -0.36
N ASN A 157 -15.68 -1.46 -1.27
CA ASN A 157 -16.74 -0.51 -0.94
C ASN A 157 -17.62 -1.05 0.20
N PRO A 158 -17.77 -0.31 1.30
CA PRO A 158 -18.56 -0.74 2.47
C PRO A 158 -20.04 -0.93 2.19
N ARG A 159 -20.57 -0.43 1.06
CA ARG A 159 -21.97 -0.66 0.66
C ARG A 159 -22.29 -2.13 0.45
N TYR A 160 -21.28 -2.98 0.23
CA TYR A 160 -21.46 -4.44 0.14
C TYR A 160 -21.13 -5.16 1.45
N SER A 161 -20.71 -4.48 2.48
CA SER A 161 -20.29 -5.09 3.72
C SER A 161 -21.39 -5.18 4.76
N THR A 162 -21.26 -6.13 5.65
CA THR A 162 -22.09 -6.28 6.84
C THR A 162 -21.91 -5.09 7.78
N LEU A 163 -20.71 -4.51 7.83
CA LEU A 163 -20.41 -3.34 8.66
C LEU A 163 -21.38 -2.18 8.38
N GLN A 164 -21.68 -1.87 7.11
CA GLN A 164 -22.65 -0.81 6.78
C GLN A 164 -24.03 -1.09 7.39
N LYS A 165 -24.49 -2.34 7.34
CA LYS A 165 -25.80 -2.71 7.92
C LYS A 165 -25.80 -2.55 9.44
N SER A 166 -24.74 -2.96 10.10
CA SER A 166 -24.56 -2.84 11.55
C SER A 166 -24.49 -1.38 11.99
N LEU A 167 -23.76 -0.55 11.27
CA LEU A 167 -23.68 0.90 11.51
C LEU A 167 -25.07 1.56 11.36
N GLN A 168 -25.80 1.27 10.28
CA GLN A 168 -27.15 1.80 10.08
C GLN A 168 -28.09 1.46 11.23
N ASN A 169 -28.09 0.22 11.67
CA ASN A 169 -28.93 -0.23 12.78
C ASN A 169 -28.56 0.46 14.10
N ARG A 170 -27.28 0.76 14.30
CA ARG A 170 -26.83 1.40 15.52
C ARG A 170 -27.08 2.90 15.54
N PHE A 171 -26.83 3.62 14.47
CA PHE A 171 -27.18 5.04 14.37
C PHE A 171 -28.64 5.33 14.66
N SER A 172 -29.52 4.39 14.31
CA SER A 172 -30.95 4.53 14.64
C SER A 172 -31.26 4.34 16.13
N LYS A 173 -30.34 3.71 16.89
CA LYS A 173 -30.56 3.36 18.30
C LYS A 173 -29.87 4.29 19.30
N SER A 174 -28.68 4.78 18.99
CA SER A 174 -27.92 5.63 19.91
C SER A 174 -26.88 6.51 19.17
N PRO A 175 -27.31 7.63 18.58
CA PRO A 175 -26.41 8.57 17.90
C PRO A 175 -25.32 9.11 18.83
N LYS A 176 -25.62 9.26 20.12
CA LYS A 176 -24.67 9.79 21.12
C LYS A 176 -23.52 8.81 21.38
N GLU A 177 -23.82 7.53 21.64
CA GLU A 177 -22.79 6.52 21.86
C GLU A 177 -21.82 6.39 20.68
N LEU A 178 -22.37 6.44 19.46
CA LEU A 178 -21.55 6.40 18.26
C LEU A 178 -20.68 7.64 18.09
N PHE A 179 -21.21 8.81 18.47
CA PHE A 179 -20.44 10.04 18.45
C PHE A 179 -19.34 10.03 19.51
N ASP A 180 -19.62 9.52 20.69
CA ASP A 180 -18.65 9.39 21.79
C ASP A 180 -17.53 8.41 21.40
N GLU A 181 -17.86 7.24 20.83
CA GLU A 181 -16.88 6.30 20.26
C GLU A 181 -16.01 6.95 19.19
N TRP A 182 -16.63 7.70 18.33
CA TRP A 182 -15.96 8.31 17.20
C TRP A 182 -15.05 9.48 17.59
N THR A 183 -15.42 10.26 18.59
CA THR A 183 -14.68 11.45 19.03
C THR A 183 -13.67 11.17 20.12
N MET A 184 -13.92 10.19 20.99
CA MET A 184 -13.07 9.86 22.12
C MET A 184 -12.06 8.76 21.83
N GLY A 185 -12.30 7.92 20.83
CA GLY A 185 -11.33 7.00 20.21
C GLY A 185 -10.73 5.90 21.10
N PHE A 186 -11.14 5.76 22.35
CA PHE A 186 -10.47 4.97 23.36
C PHE A 186 -11.35 4.03 24.18
N GLU A 187 -12.56 3.77 23.73
CA GLU A 187 -13.27 2.69 24.36
C GLU A 187 -12.66 1.36 23.94
N LEU A 188 -12.13 0.66 24.92
CA LEU A 188 -11.40 -0.59 24.77
C LEU A 188 -12.18 -1.70 24.04
N ARG A 189 -13.47 -1.64 23.97
CA ARG A 189 -14.30 -2.49 23.15
C ARG A 189 -15.43 -1.66 22.58
N SER A 190 -15.27 -1.26 21.36
CA SER A 190 -16.25 -0.44 20.74
C SER A 190 -17.59 -1.17 20.67
N ALA A 191 -18.67 -0.42 20.75
CA ALA A 191 -19.99 -1.01 20.63
C ALA A 191 -20.25 -1.55 19.19
N ILE A 192 -19.43 -1.11 18.20
CA ILE A 192 -19.40 -1.69 16.85
C ILE A 192 -18.81 -3.09 16.93
N THR A 193 -17.66 -3.28 17.59
CA THR A 193 -17.04 -4.60 17.80
C THR A 193 -18.02 -5.54 18.49
N ASP A 194 -18.71 -5.10 19.55
CA ASP A 194 -19.73 -5.89 20.22
C ASP A 194 -20.85 -6.36 19.29
N GLN A 195 -21.34 -5.47 18.43
CA GLN A 195 -22.39 -5.82 17.48
C GLN A 195 -21.88 -6.84 16.45
N LEU A 196 -20.67 -6.64 15.93
CA LEU A 196 -20.08 -7.54 14.95
C LEU A 196 -19.82 -8.94 15.55
N VAL A 197 -19.34 -9.01 16.77
CA VAL A 197 -19.17 -10.28 17.51
C VAL A 197 -20.48 -11.01 17.69
N LYS A 198 -21.55 -10.34 18.11
CA LYS A 198 -22.90 -10.92 18.27
C LYS A 198 -23.44 -11.46 16.93
N GLU A 199 -23.26 -10.72 15.85
CA GLU A 199 -23.68 -11.15 14.52
C GLU A 199 -22.88 -12.36 14.04
N LEU A 200 -21.55 -12.34 14.23
CA LEU A 200 -20.68 -13.46 13.88
C LEU A 200 -21.08 -14.73 14.66
N ILE A 201 -21.30 -14.62 15.96
CA ILE A 201 -21.75 -15.75 16.81
C ILE A 201 -23.09 -16.30 16.30
N THR A 202 -24.00 -15.42 15.93
CA THR A 202 -25.30 -15.85 15.35
C THR A 202 -25.11 -16.60 14.05
N LYS A 203 -24.20 -16.13 13.18
CA LYS A 203 -23.87 -16.77 11.89
C LYS A 203 -23.16 -18.10 12.07
N LEU A 204 -22.41 -18.31 13.13
CA LEU A 204 -21.79 -19.62 13.44
C LEU A 204 -22.83 -20.73 13.65
N GLY A 205 -24.04 -20.37 14.06
CA GLY A 205 -25.17 -21.31 14.17
C GLY A 205 -25.66 -21.86 12.83
N ASP A 206 -25.40 -21.18 11.71
CA ASP A 206 -25.80 -21.64 10.37
C ASP A 206 -24.75 -22.57 9.77
N PRO A 207 -25.02 -23.85 9.50
CA PRO A 207 -24.06 -24.78 8.91
C PRO A 207 -23.70 -24.46 7.45
N LYS A 208 -24.45 -23.58 6.76
CA LYS A 208 -24.15 -23.17 5.38
C LYS A 208 -23.03 -22.13 5.33
N VAL A 209 -22.84 -21.34 6.38
CA VAL A 209 -21.81 -20.31 6.41
C VAL A 209 -20.44 -20.96 6.59
N ARG A 210 -19.58 -20.79 5.60
CA ARG A 210 -18.26 -21.45 5.48
C ARG A 210 -17.10 -20.47 5.74
N TYR A 211 -17.32 -19.20 5.59
CA TYR A 211 -16.33 -18.14 5.85
C TYR A 211 -16.93 -17.06 6.75
N LEU A 212 -16.19 -16.73 7.80
CA LEU A 212 -16.54 -15.62 8.69
C LEU A 212 -15.27 -14.86 9.01
N ASP A 213 -15.34 -13.54 9.02
CA ASP A 213 -14.25 -12.73 9.55
C ASP A 213 -14.73 -11.70 10.57
N LEU A 214 -13.80 -11.27 11.41
CA LEU A 214 -13.96 -10.20 12.38
C LEU A 214 -12.72 -9.33 12.35
N MET A 215 -12.87 -8.03 12.05
CA MET A 215 -11.79 -7.04 12.15
C MET A 215 -11.77 -6.41 13.52
N MET A 216 -10.58 -6.24 14.07
CA MET A 216 -10.29 -5.58 15.36
C MET A 216 -9.13 -4.60 15.16
N GLU A 217 -9.37 -3.31 15.33
CA GLU A 217 -8.38 -2.24 15.15
C GLU A 217 -7.80 -1.74 16.47
N ASP A 218 -8.30 -2.29 17.58
CA ASP A 218 -8.10 -1.75 18.93
C ASP A 218 -6.64 -1.62 19.32
N PHE A 219 -5.77 -2.58 18.91
CA PHE A 219 -4.37 -2.57 19.30
C PHE A 219 -3.56 -1.50 18.58
N ASP A 220 -3.67 -1.43 17.26
CA ASP A 220 -2.98 -0.42 16.45
C ASP A 220 -3.34 0.99 16.90
N HIS A 221 -4.65 1.23 17.05
CA HIS A 221 -5.15 2.52 17.52
C HIS A 221 -4.58 2.91 18.90
N ALA A 222 -4.59 1.99 19.87
CA ALA A 222 -4.04 2.24 21.18
C ALA A 222 -2.52 2.48 21.15
N ALA A 223 -1.79 1.71 20.34
CA ALA A 223 -0.34 1.81 20.22
C ALA A 223 0.11 3.15 19.60
N HIS A 224 -0.63 3.69 18.64
CA HIS A 224 -0.36 5.00 18.07
C HIS A 224 -0.43 6.13 19.11
N HIS A 225 -1.34 6.04 20.07
CA HIS A 225 -1.58 7.11 21.02
C HIS A 225 -0.78 7.00 22.30
N ASN A 226 -0.32 5.80 22.64
CA ASN A 226 0.31 5.52 23.93
C ASN A 226 1.37 4.41 23.79
N ASN A 227 2.53 4.60 24.39
CA ASN A 227 3.56 3.57 24.51
C ASN A 227 3.54 2.82 25.87
N ASP A 228 2.52 3.04 26.71
CA ASP A 228 2.40 2.39 28.02
C ASP A 228 2.02 0.91 27.89
N VAL A 229 2.86 0.06 28.46
CA VAL A 229 2.69 -1.39 28.46
C VAL A 229 1.38 -1.85 29.10
N GLN A 230 0.92 -1.16 30.15
CA GLN A 230 -0.32 -1.54 30.83
C GLN A 230 -1.54 -1.25 29.96
N THR A 231 -1.52 -0.15 29.21
CA THR A 231 -2.56 0.16 28.22
C THR A 231 -2.58 -0.89 27.11
N HIS A 232 -1.43 -1.25 26.56
CA HIS A 232 -1.34 -2.30 25.54
C HIS A 232 -1.82 -3.65 26.07
N LEU A 233 -1.45 -4.01 27.29
CA LEU A 233 -1.92 -5.25 27.92
C LEU A 233 -3.44 -5.22 28.18
N ALA A 234 -4.01 -4.09 28.56
CA ALA A 234 -5.45 -3.97 28.78
C ALA A 234 -6.24 -4.20 27.48
N VAL A 235 -5.78 -3.62 26.37
CA VAL A 235 -6.36 -3.85 25.04
C VAL A 235 -6.22 -5.30 24.63
N LEU A 236 -5.04 -5.90 24.78
CA LEU A 236 -4.81 -7.30 24.43
C LEU A 236 -5.67 -8.25 25.26
N LYS A 237 -5.89 -7.98 26.55
CA LYS A 237 -6.81 -8.79 27.38
C LYS A 237 -8.25 -8.76 26.87
N GLN A 238 -8.69 -7.62 26.31
CA GLN A 238 -10.03 -7.54 25.72
C GLN A 238 -10.11 -8.27 24.40
N MET A 239 -9.11 -8.13 23.54
CA MET A 239 -9.02 -8.90 22.31
C MET A 239 -8.98 -10.40 22.62
N ASP A 240 -8.20 -10.84 23.60
CA ASP A 240 -8.16 -12.21 24.09
C ASP A 240 -9.53 -12.72 24.56
N ALA A 241 -10.29 -11.88 25.28
CA ALA A 241 -11.65 -12.21 25.70
C ALA A 241 -12.61 -12.39 24.52
N VAL A 242 -12.55 -11.51 23.52
CA VAL A 242 -13.33 -11.62 22.27
C VAL A 242 -12.99 -12.91 21.53
N ILE A 243 -11.71 -13.24 21.40
CA ILE A 243 -11.24 -14.48 20.78
C ILE A 243 -11.81 -15.69 21.55
N GLY A 244 -11.84 -15.62 22.88
CA GLY A 244 -12.43 -16.64 23.75
C GLY A 244 -13.94 -16.80 23.55
N GLU A 245 -14.68 -15.70 23.39
CA GLU A 245 -16.12 -15.71 23.08
C GLU A 245 -16.39 -16.40 21.74
N VAL A 246 -15.64 -16.01 20.70
CA VAL A 246 -15.75 -16.59 19.35
C VAL A 246 -15.40 -18.08 19.37
N TRP A 247 -14.29 -18.47 20.04
CA TRP A 247 -13.91 -19.87 20.19
C TRP A 247 -14.97 -20.70 20.90
N THR A 248 -15.53 -20.18 21.99
CA THR A 248 -16.60 -20.83 22.73
C THR A 248 -17.85 -21.02 21.86
N ALA A 249 -18.18 -20.05 21.01
CA ALA A 249 -19.28 -20.17 20.06
C ALA A 249 -18.99 -21.21 18.96
N ILE A 250 -17.74 -21.25 18.45
CA ILE A 250 -17.31 -22.28 17.48
C ILE A 250 -17.53 -23.67 18.08
N GLN A 251 -17.09 -23.92 19.34
CA GLN A 251 -17.22 -25.21 19.99
C GLN A 251 -18.67 -25.68 20.18
N LYS A 252 -19.62 -24.73 20.20
CA LYS A 252 -21.05 -24.99 20.27
C LYS A 252 -21.75 -25.04 18.91
N SER A 253 -21.03 -24.73 17.84
CA SER A 253 -21.59 -24.64 16.49
C SER A 253 -21.76 -26.03 15.83
N PRO A 254 -22.64 -26.16 14.83
CA PRO A 254 -22.84 -27.43 14.10
C PRO A 254 -21.58 -27.97 13.40
N LEU A 255 -20.63 -27.10 13.08
CA LEU A 255 -19.39 -27.45 12.39
C LEU A 255 -18.15 -27.35 13.30
N ALA A 256 -18.30 -27.46 14.61
CA ALA A 256 -17.20 -27.29 15.56
C ALA A 256 -15.94 -28.11 15.22
N ASP A 257 -16.10 -29.38 14.90
CA ASP A 257 -15.00 -30.29 14.56
C ASP A 257 -14.31 -29.98 13.24
N GLU A 258 -14.98 -29.26 12.34
CA GLU A 258 -14.57 -28.98 10.97
C GLU A 258 -14.26 -27.47 10.75
N THR A 259 -14.24 -26.70 11.85
CA THR A 259 -13.95 -25.26 11.82
C THR A 259 -12.52 -24.99 12.25
N SER A 260 -11.81 -24.20 11.42
CA SER A 260 -10.52 -23.59 11.81
C SER A 260 -10.72 -22.13 12.17
N ILE A 261 -10.03 -21.69 13.22
CA ILE A 261 -9.90 -20.28 13.61
C ILE A 261 -8.49 -19.81 13.29
N VAL A 262 -8.41 -18.63 12.69
CA VAL A 262 -7.17 -17.97 12.30
C VAL A 262 -7.07 -16.64 13.04
N LEU A 263 -5.91 -16.34 13.59
CA LEU A 263 -5.54 -15.03 14.10
C LEU A 263 -4.46 -14.47 13.20
N ILE A 264 -4.72 -13.35 12.54
CA ILE A 264 -3.82 -12.71 11.59
C ILE A 264 -3.72 -11.22 11.85
N SER A 265 -2.53 -10.67 11.73
CA SER A 265 -2.30 -9.23 11.68
C SER A 265 -1.61 -8.84 10.39
N ASP A 266 -1.89 -7.65 9.94
CA ASP A 266 -1.30 -7.07 8.74
C ASP A 266 0.13 -6.58 8.97
N HIS A 267 0.45 -6.03 10.14
CA HIS A 267 1.80 -5.58 10.52
C HIS A 267 1.99 -5.58 12.05
N GLY A 268 3.19 -5.21 12.49
CA GLY A 268 3.49 -4.84 13.86
C GLY A 268 3.50 -3.32 14.04
N VAL A 269 3.94 -2.86 15.19
CA VAL A 269 4.03 -1.44 15.53
C VAL A 269 5.37 -1.18 16.24
N ASN A 270 6.06 -0.14 15.83
CA ASN A 270 7.31 0.30 16.45
C ASN A 270 7.00 1.05 17.75
N THR A 271 6.85 0.32 18.84
CA THR A 271 6.60 0.87 20.18
C THR A 271 7.76 0.58 21.11
N ASP A 272 8.16 1.59 21.89
CA ASP A 272 9.16 1.43 22.96
C ASP A 272 8.61 2.07 24.24
N GLU A 273 8.56 1.30 25.30
CA GLU A 273 8.07 1.76 26.61
C GLU A 273 8.85 2.96 27.20
N ASN A 274 10.07 3.16 26.74
CA ASN A 274 10.99 4.19 27.22
C ASN A 274 11.12 5.40 26.30
N VAL A 275 10.59 5.32 25.08
CA VAL A 275 10.82 6.30 24.02
C VAL A 275 9.53 6.63 23.29
N TYR A 276 9.12 7.88 23.33
CA TYR A 276 8.07 8.40 22.46
C TYR A 276 8.62 8.65 21.04
N SER A 277 7.82 8.36 20.02
CA SER A 277 8.15 8.70 18.65
C SER A 277 8.39 10.19 18.46
N GLN A 278 9.42 10.53 17.69
CA GLN A 278 9.79 11.91 17.36
C GLN A 278 9.20 12.31 16.03
N GLY A 279 8.54 13.44 15.95
CA GLY A 279 7.97 13.96 14.70
C GLY A 279 8.93 14.87 13.94
N TYR A 280 9.01 14.74 12.62
CA TYR A 280 9.70 15.67 11.75
C TYR A 280 8.77 16.24 10.68
N ASN A 281 8.73 17.56 10.54
CA ASN A 281 7.80 18.25 9.66
C ASN A 281 8.35 18.44 8.25
N LEU A 282 8.14 17.44 7.37
CA LEU A 282 8.51 17.53 5.96
C LEU A 282 7.72 18.62 5.22
N VAL A 283 6.47 18.90 5.59
CA VAL A 283 5.69 20.01 5.01
C VAL A 283 6.39 21.34 5.22
N LYS A 284 6.86 21.58 6.45
CA LYS A 284 7.62 22.80 6.77
C LYS A 284 8.97 22.86 6.06
N LEU A 285 9.63 21.73 5.89
CA LEU A 285 10.87 21.66 5.12
C LEU A 285 10.62 22.07 3.67
N LEU A 286 9.74 21.34 2.97
CA LEU A 286 9.46 21.59 1.55
C LEU A 286 8.89 22.99 1.30
N GLY A 287 8.09 23.53 2.22
CA GLY A 287 7.58 24.91 2.18
C GLY A 287 8.60 25.99 2.53
N SER A 288 9.74 25.62 3.10
CA SER A 288 10.83 26.56 3.39
C SER A 288 11.66 26.88 2.14
N ARG A 289 12.39 28.01 2.16
CA ARG A 289 13.30 28.38 1.07
C ARG A 289 14.35 27.29 0.78
N ALA A 290 14.87 26.64 1.82
CA ALA A 290 15.88 25.59 1.69
C ALA A 290 15.29 24.31 1.04
N GLY A 291 14.01 24.03 1.29
CA GLY A 291 13.30 22.89 0.71
C GLY A 291 12.62 23.20 -0.62
N GLY A 292 12.76 24.43 -1.14
CA GLY A 292 12.25 24.82 -2.44
C GLY A 292 11.06 25.77 -2.42
N GLY A 293 10.52 26.11 -1.24
CA GLY A 293 9.39 27.04 -1.12
C GLY A 293 8.10 26.51 -1.75
N HIS A 294 7.90 25.20 -1.71
CA HIS A 294 6.75 24.55 -2.30
C HIS A 294 5.43 24.95 -1.65
N HIS A 295 4.41 25.07 -2.47
CA HIS A 295 3.05 24.90 -2.00
C HIS A 295 2.80 23.39 -1.82
N VAL A 296 2.77 22.94 -0.55
CA VAL A 296 2.69 21.52 -0.22
C VAL A 296 1.23 21.10 -0.01
N ILE A 297 0.77 20.20 -0.84
CA ILE A 297 -0.55 19.58 -0.71
C ILE A 297 -0.38 18.30 0.10
N THR A 298 -1.06 18.22 1.23
CA THR A 298 -1.12 17.01 2.02
C THR A 298 -2.57 16.59 2.15
N LYS A 299 -2.79 15.29 2.24
CA LYS A 299 -4.05 14.85 2.76
C LYS A 299 -4.16 15.25 4.22
N ARG A 300 -5.17 16.04 4.55
CA ARG A 300 -5.56 16.19 5.94
C ARG A 300 -6.43 15.01 6.29
N ARG A 301 -5.93 14.17 7.20
CA ARG A 301 -6.82 13.22 7.86
C ARG A 301 -8.00 13.98 8.41
N LEU A 302 -9.15 13.40 8.22
CA LEU A 302 -10.34 13.84 8.89
C LEU A 302 -10.08 13.89 10.38
N MET A 303 -10.22 14.90 10.90
CA MET A 303 -10.28 15.64 12.11
C MET A 303 -10.71 14.96 13.38
N LEU A 304 -10.86 13.65 13.42
CA LEU A 304 -10.70 12.88 14.64
C LEU A 304 -9.38 13.25 15.33
N ASP A 305 -8.37 13.44 14.53
CA ASP A 305 -7.04 13.85 14.95
C ASP A 305 -7.01 15.19 15.68
N TYR A 306 -7.90 16.10 15.38
CA TYR A 306 -7.97 17.40 16.06
C TYR A 306 -8.88 17.41 17.29
N SER A 307 -9.86 16.51 17.37
CA SER A 307 -10.78 16.45 18.49
C SER A 307 -10.09 16.04 19.79
N ILE A 308 -9.12 15.15 19.73
CA ILE A 308 -8.36 14.66 20.89
C ILE A 308 -7.53 15.77 21.55
N LYS A 309 -7.19 16.82 20.81
CA LYS A 309 -6.44 17.97 21.35
C LYS A 309 -7.30 19.16 21.75
N GLY A 310 -8.60 18.96 21.94
CA GLY A 310 -9.52 20.02 22.36
C GLY A 310 -9.97 20.96 21.24
N VAL A 311 -9.75 20.61 19.99
CA VAL A 311 -10.34 21.29 18.83
C VAL A 311 -11.78 20.83 18.67
N ASN A 312 -12.67 21.74 18.29
CA ASN A 312 -14.09 21.46 18.15
C ASN A 312 -14.34 20.26 17.21
N PRO A 313 -14.87 19.14 17.71
CA PRO A 313 -15.10 17.92 16.94
C PRO A 313 -16.10 18.07 15.80
N LEU A 314 -16.88 19.16 15.75
CA LEU A 314 -17.80 19.44 14.65
C LEU A 314 -17.13 20.11 13.45
N VAL A 315 -15.97 20.70 13.63
CA VAL A 315 -15.19 21.30 12.52
C VAL A 315 -14.98 20.30 11.38
N PRO A 316 -14.72 19.03 11.64
CA PRO A 316 -14.67 17.97 10.65
C PRO A 316 -15.89 17.85 9.77
N LEU A 317 -17.02 17.77 10.38
CA LEU A 317 -18.29 17.57 9.68
C LEU A 317 -18.62 18.73 8.74
N ILE A 318 -18.12 19.93 9.04
CA ILE A 318 -18.40 21.15 8.28
C ILE A 318 -17.39 21.40 7.18
N THR A 319 -16.13 21.01 7.38
CA THR A 319 -15.03 21.36 6.47
C THR A 319 -14.63 20.28 5.49
N THR A 320 -15.02 19.04 5.71
CA THR A 320 -14.68 17.92 4.82
C THR A 320 -15.77 17.67 3.81
N THR A 321 -15.81 18.47 2.82
CA THR A 321 -16.78 18.25 1.74
C THR A 321 -16.31 17.19 0.76
N THR A 322 -15.08 17.26 0.30
CA THR A 322 -14.42 16.21 -0.49
C THR A 322 -12.91 16.30 -0.29
N PRO A 323 -12.15 15.22 -0.38
CA PRO A 323 -10.70 15.27 -0.34
C PRO A 323 -10.11 16.26 -1.34
N ASP A 324 -10.74 16.41 -2.49
CA ASP A 324 -10.20 17.14 -3.63
C ASP A 324 -10.45 18.64 -3.59
N SER A 325 -11.56 19.11 -2.99
CA SER A 325 -11.91 20.54 -2.96
C SER A 325 -11.17 21.36 -1.91
N TYR A 326 -10.46 20.72 -1.10
CA TYR A 326 -9.98 21.17 0.17
C TYR A 326 -8.63 21.92 0.09
N TYR A 327 -7.76 21.50 -0.84
CA TYR A 327 -6.43 22.07 -0.98
C TYR A 327 -6.35 23.25 -1.95
N LEU A 328 -7.31 23.33 -2.84
CA LEU A 328 -7.22 24.25 -3.96
C LEU A 328 -8.15 25.45 -3.86
N LYS A 329 -9.13 25.41 -2.94
CA LYS A 329 -10.12 26.46 -2.80
C LYS A 329 -9.55 27.67 -2.10
N GLY A 330 -9.35 28.75 -2.87
CA GLY A 330 -8.88 30.03 -2.36
C GLY A 330 -7.37 30.18 -2.23
N GLU A 331 -6.58 29.18 -2.68
CA GLU A 331 -5.14 29.26 -2.63
C GLU A 331 -4.56 29.84 -3.92
N SER A 332 -3.61 30.76 -3.76
CA SER A 332 -2.86 31.27 -4.90
C SER A 332 -1.98 30.16 -5.45
N THR A 333 -1.75 30.19 -6.78
CA THR A 333 -0.76 29.37 -7.46
C THR A 333 0.64 29.70 -6.99
N ALA A 334 0.97 29.32 -5.76
CA ALA A 334 2.35 29.38 -5.30
C ALA A 334 3.14 28.24 -5.95
N TYR A 335 4.34 28.50 -6.25
CA TYR A 335 5.24 27.57 -6.92
C TYR A 335 6.42 27.29 -6.07
N PRO A 336 7.04 26.20 -6.39
CA PRO A 336 6.61 25.01 -7.09
C PRO A 336 5.63 24.19 -6.25
N THR A 337 4.83 23.30 -6.87
CA THR A 337 3.86 22.48 -6.16
C THR A 337 4.47 21.11 -5.81
N ALA A 338 4.19 20.63 -4.62
CA ALA A 338 4.51 19.29 -4.17
C ALA A 338 3.29 18.64 -3.51
N MET A 339 3.06 17.36 -3.76
CA MET A 339 2.14 16.52 -2.99
C MET A 339 2.93 15.58 -2.08
N LEU A 340 2.46 15.43 -0.86
CA LEU A 340 3.13 14.66 0.18
C LEU A 340 2.13 13.74 0.87
N ASP A 341 2.35 12.45 0.78
CA ASP A 341 1.68 11.43 1.56
C ASP A 341 2.60 10.91 2.65
N PHE A 342 2.17 10.99 3.90
CA PHE A 342 2.88 10.51 5.10
C PHE A 342 1.92 9.82 6.09
N ASP A 343 0.88 9.21 5.59
CA ASP A 343 -0.17 8.62 6.42
C ASP A 343 0.26 7.34 7.15
N GLY A 344 1.37 6.76 6.78
CA GLY A 344 1.98 5.64 7.51
C GLY A 344 2.92 6.06 8.63
N ASN A 345 3.09 7.35 8.86
CA ASN A 345 3.94 7.97 9.88
C ASN A 345 5.45 7.76 9.67
N GLU A 346 5.94 6.54 9.48
CA GLU A 346 7.37 6.25 9.27
C GLU A 346 7.80 6.39 7.80
N ARG A 347 6.89 6.74 6.91
CA ARG A 347 7.20 7.02 5.51
C ARG A 347 6.58 8.29 4.99
N ALA A 348 7.14 8.83 3.93
CA ALA A 348 6.53 9.84 3.08
C ALA A 348 6.73 9.50 1.61
N SER A 349 5.67 9.65 0.81
CA SER A 349 5.74 9.64 -0.65
C SER A 349 5.66 11.07 -1.14
N VAL A 350 6.70 11.52 -1.84
CA VAL A 350 6.83 12.88 -2.35
C VAL A 350 6.60 12.88 -3.85
N HIS A 351 5.66 13.71 -4.30
CA HIS A 351 5.39 13.99 -5.70
C HIS A 351 5.68 15.47 -5.94
N LEU A 352 6.58 15.76 -6.85
CA LEU A 352 6.92 17.13 -7.24
C LEU A 352 6.30 17.45 -8.59
N ARG A 353 5.90 18.69 -8.81
CA ARG A 353 5.47 19.12 -10.14
C ARG A 353 6.56 18.80 -11.16
N ASP A 354 6.17 18.33 -12.34
CA ASP A 354 7.06 18.15 -13.50
C ASP A 354 7.96 19.39 -13.66
N SER A 355 9.27 19.16 -13.74
CA SER A 355 10.28 20.20 -13.74
C SER A 355 10.12 21.16 -14.93
N ASP A 356 9.79 20.65 -16.12
CA ASP A 356 9.56 21.45 -17.30
C ASP A 356 8.29 22.32 -17.17
N LEU A 357 7.20 21.77 -16.63
CA LEU A 357 6.00 22.57 -16.33
C LEU A 357 6.26 23.66 -15.30
N ASN A 358 7.10 23.37 -14.31
CA ASN A 358 7.51 24.36 -13.32
C ASN A 358 8.36 25.47 -13.95
N MET A 359 9.31 25.11 -14.79
CA MET A 359 10.15 26.06 -15.54
C MET A 359 9.33 26.96 -16.48
N LEU A 360 8.42 26.35 -17.27
CA LEU A 360 7.50 27.09 -18.13
C LEU A 360 6.69 28.12 -17.35
N HIS A 361 6.24 27.78 -16.15
CA HIS A 361 5.49 28.73 -15.34
C HIS A 361 6.34 29.89 -14.85
N ILE A 362 7.56 29.65 -14.39
CA ILE A 362 8.46 30.72 -13.98
C ILE A 362 8.75 31.64 -15.16
N LEU A 363 9.10 31.08 -16.31
CA LEU A 363 9.40 31.85 -17.53
C LEU A 363 8.23 32.73 -17.98
N ILE A 364 7.01 32.17 -18.09
CA ILE A 364 5.85 32.92 -18.54
C ILE A 364 5.49 34.05 -17.57
N LYS A 365 5.62 33.83 -16.25
CA LYS A 365 5.42 34.89 -15.26
C LYS A 365 6.40 36.05 -15.43
N GLU A 366 7.68 35.75 -15.63
CA GLU A 366 8.70 36.80 -15.81
C GLU A 366 8.52 37.56 -17.14
N LEU A 367 8.17 36.84 -18.18
CA LEU A 367 7.81 37.46 -19.48
C LEU A 367 6.58 38.39 -19.35
N GLN A 368 5.58 38.02 -18.56
CA GLN A 368 4.39 38.85 -18.30
C GLN A 368 4.69 40.08 -17.44
N ARG A 369 5.66 40.02 -16.53
CA ARG A 369 6.09 41.16 -15.71
C ARG A 369 6.68 42.29 -16.53
N GLY A 370 7.30 41.98 -17.69
CA GLY A 370 7.83 42.95 -18.62
C GLY A 370 9.03 43.76 -18.09
N ALA A 371 9.71 43.29 -17.04
CA ALA A 371 10.83 43.96 -16.40
C ALA A 371 12.22 43.46 -16.88
N LEU A 372 12.24 42.62 -17.91
CA LEU A 372 13.45 42.00 -18.44
C LEU A 372 14.19 42.95 -19.44
N SER A 373 15.53 42.85 -19.45
CA SER A 373 16.33 43.42 -20.56
C SER A 373 15.97 42.73 -21.87
N GLU A 374 16.21 43.38 -23.01
CA GLU A 374 15.94 42.84 -24.35
C GLU A 374 16.61 41.47 -24.57
N ALA A 375 17.87 41.32 -24.12
CA ALA A 375 18.61 40.06 -24.21
C ALA A 375 17.98 38.97 -23.34
N ALA A 376 17.67 39.28 -22.08
CA ALA A 376 17.03 38.34 -21.17
C ALA A 376 15.61 37.95 -21.62
N TYR A 377 14.86 38.91 -22.18
CA TYR A 377 13.52 38.63 -22.71
C TYR A 377 13.57 37.66 -23.89
N LYS A 378 14.50 37.90 -24.86
CA LYS A 378 14.70 37.01 -25.99
C LYS A 378 15.13 35.61 -25.52
N ALA A 379 16.15 35.52 -24.65
CA ALA A 379 16.65 34.27 -24.10
C ALA A 379 15.55 33.48 -23.35
N ALA A 380 14.69 34.18 -22.60
CA ALA A 380 13.57 33.57 -21.90
C ALA A 380 12.47 33.02 -22.86
N ILE A 381 12.21 33.73 -23.97
CA ILE A 381 11.30 33.24 -25.01
C ILE A 381 11.89 32.01 -25.71
N ASP A 382 13.17 32.08 -26.06
CA ASP A 382 13.86 30.98 -26.75
C ASP A 382 13.87 29.72 -25.85
N GLU A 383 14.14 29.86 -24.54
CA GLU A 383 14.07 28.75 -23.57
C GLU A 383 12.62 28.23 -23.38
N PHE A 384 11.64 29.15 -23.26
CA PHE A 384 10.23 28.76 -23.15
C PHE A 384 9.79 27.86 -24.32
N PHE A 385 10.12 28.24 -25.53
CA PHE A 385 9.83 27.44 -26.73
C PHE A 385 10.72 26.20 -26.81
N GLY A 386 11.98 26.29 -26.38
CA GLY A 386 12.87 25.15 -26.30
C GLY A 386 12.30 24.01 -25.45
N ILE A 387 11.71 24.34 -24.29
CA ILE A 387 11.00 23.37 -23.46
C ILE A 387 9.77 22.79 -24.18
N ILE A 388 8.92 23.66 -24.75
CA ILE A 388 7.70 23.21 -25.44
C ILE A 388 8.06 22.30 -26.63
N ASP A 389 9.05 22.65 -27.43
CA ASP A 389 9.43 21.87 -28.61
C ASP A 389 10.07 20.54 -28.26
N ARG A 390 10.86 20.48 -27.16
CA ARG A 390 11.42 19.25 -26.59
C ARG A 390 10.32 18.30 -26.11
N ARG A 391 9.30 18.82 -25.41
CA ARG A 391 8.19 18.03 -24.82
C ARG A 391 7.06 17.75 -25.80
N ARG A 392 6.98 18.47 -26.90
CA ARG A 392 5.87 18.34 -27.88
C ARG A 392 5.63 16.90 -28.35
N PRO A 393 6.65 16.10 -28.71
CA PRO A 393 6.42 14.72 -29.14
C PRO A 393 5.77 13.86 -28.07
N ASP A 394 6.19 14.02 -26.81
CA ASP A 394 5.67 13.25 -25.68
C ASP A 394 4.23 13.67 -25.37
N TRP A 395 3.97 14.96 -25.24
CA TRP A 395 2.62 15.47 -25.02
C TRP A 395 1.64 15.16 -26.16
N ASP A 396 2.10 15.14 -27.40
CA ASP A 396 1.25 14.76 -28.56
C ASP A 396 0.92 13.27 -28.53
N LYS A 397 1.90 12.43 -28.19
CA LYS A 397 1.71 10.99 -27.97
C LYS A 397 0.72 10.74 -26.84
N ASP A 398 0.92 11.39 -25.68
CA ASP A 398 0.06 11.25 -24.51
C ASP A 398 -1.37 11.72 -24.79
N LEU A 399 -1.53 12.86 -25.48
CA LEU A 399 -2.84 13.36 -25.88
C LEU A 399 -3.58 12.37 -26.80
N LYS A 400 -2.90 11.82 -27.81
CA LYS A 400 -3.49 10.84 -28.73
C LYS A 400 -3.91 9.56 -28.00
N GLN A 401 -3.05 9.05 -27.14
CA GLN A 401 -3.32 7.86 -26.35
C GLN A 401 -4.50 8.12 -25.39
N LEU A 402 -4.46 9.22 -24.65
CA LEU A 402 -5.53 9.59 -23.72
C LEU A 402 -6.88 9.79 -24.43
N GLN A 403 -6.90 10.41 -25.61
CA GLN A 403 -8.12 10.55 -26.41
C GLN A 403 -8.68 9.20 -26.86
N SER A 404 -7.82 8.26 -27.22
CA SER A 404 -8.23 6.90 -27.60
C SER A 404 -8.81 6.15 -26.39
N GLU A 405 -8.16 6.24 -25.24
CA GLU A 405 -8.61 5.65 -23.98
C GLU A 405 -9.95 6.26 -23.51
N LEU A 406 -10.09 7.59 -23.57
CA LEU A 406 -11.35 8.26 -23.23
C LEU A 406 -12.50 7.83 -24.17
N GLY A 407 -12.23 7.65 -25.46
CA GLY A 407 -13.21 7.11 -26.39
C GLY A 407 -13.66 5.68 -26.05
N ALA A 408 -12.74 4.83 -25.58
CA ALA A 408 -13.08 3.50 -25.08
C ALA A 408 -13.85 3.57 -23.75
N LEU A 409 -13.44 4.46 -22.84
CA LEU A 409 -14.12 4.71 -21.57
C LEU A 409 -15.57 5.19 -21.78
N ASP A 410 -15.81 6.11 -22.72
CA ASP A 410 -17.18 6.57 -23.07
C ASP A 410 -18.07 5.40 -23.50
N ARG A 411 -17.55 4.51 -24.34
CA ARG A 411 -18.28 3.30 -24.75
C ARG A 411 -18.54 2.35 -23.58
N ALA A 412 -17.53 2.15 -22.73
CA ALA A 412 -17.66 1.34 -21.53
C ALA A 412 -18.70 1.93 -20.54
N ILE A 413 -18.74 3.25 -20.38
CA ILE A 413 -19.74 3.96 -19.58
C ILE A 413 -21.14 3.73 -20.17
N ALA A 414 -21.29 3.83 -21.48
CA ALA A 414 -22.58 3.61 -22.13
C ALA A 414 -23.10 2.17 -21.91
N GLU A 415 -22.25 1.16 -22.05
CA GLU A 415 -22.60 -0.23 -21.77
C GLU A 415 -22.90 -0.48 -20.28
N GLN A 416 -22.09 0.07 -19.39
CA GLN A 416 -22.29 -0.04 -17.94
C GLN A 416 -23.61 0.60 -17.49
N ARG A 417 -23.99 1.72 -18.15
CA ARG A 417 -25.28 2.39 -17.93
C ARG A 417 -26.46 1.49 -18.31
N LYS A 418 -26.38 0.81 -19.47
CA LYS A 418 -27.40 -0.17 -19.87
C LYS A 418 -27.53 -1.30 -18.88
N LEU A 419 -26.39 -1.83 -18.40
CA LEU A 419 -26.38 -2.87 -17.37
C LEU A 419 -27.03 -2.39 -16.08
N TRP A 420 -26.75 -1.15 -15.68
CA TRP A 420 -27.38 -0.55 -14.49
C TRP A 420 -28.90 -0.33 -14.67
N GLU A 421 -29.32 0.20 -15.80
CA GLU A 421 -30.74 0.42 -16.11
C GLU A 421 -31.56 -0.87 -16.19
N ALA A 422 -30.91 -1.98 -16.56
CA ALA A 422 -31.53 -3.31 -16.60
C ALA A 422 -31.66 -3.95 -15.20
N GLN A 423 -31.04 -3.37 -14.14
CA GLN A 423 -31.11 -3.95 -12.81
C GLN A 423 -32.51 -3.80 -12.18
N PRO A 424 -32.99 -4.78 -11.41
CA PRO A 424 -34.24 -4.67 -10.66
C PRO A 424 -34.21 -3.46 -9.70
N LYS A 425 -35.30 -2.72 -9.62
CA LYS A 425 -35.45 -1.63 -8.63
C LYS A 425 -35.56 -2.15 -7.19
N LYS A 426 -35.99 -3.37 -7.01
CA LYS A 426 -36.11 -4.06 -5.71
C LYS A 426 -35.70 -5.52 -5.89
N PHE A 427 -34.97 -6.05 -4.94
CA PHE A 427 -34.51 -7.43 -4.90
C PHE A 427 -35.34 -8.23 -3.89
N THR A 428 -35.75 -9.44 -4.24
CA THR A 428 -36.38 -10.40 -3.30
C THR A 428 -35.33 -10.86 -2.28
N LYS A 429 -35.79 -11.49 -1.19
CA LYS A 429 -34.89 -12.02 -0.18
C LYS A 429 -33.95 -13.10 -0.77
N GLU A 430 -34.45 -13.98 -1.62
CA GLU A 430 -33.67 -15.00 -2.30
C GLU A 430 -32.59 -14.38 -3.21
N GLN A 431 -32.91 -13.31 -3.89
CA GLN A 431 -31.95 -12.56 -4.73
C GLN A 431 -30.87 -11.86 -3.88
N GLN A 432 -31.27 -11.31 -2.72
CA GLN A 432 -30.30 -10.71 -1.77
C GLN A 432 -29.41 -11.81 -1.16
N ASP A 433 -29.96 -12.94 -0.77
CA ASP A 433 -29.19 -14.08 -0.26
C ASP A 433 -28.23 -14.64 -1.31
N ALA A 434 -28.54 -14.50 -2.59
CA ALA A 434 -27.67 -14.84 -3.72
C ALA A 434 -26.65 -13.73 -4.06
N GLY A 435 -26.71 -12.56 -3.40
CA GLY A 435 -25.79 -11.45 -3.63
C GLY A 435 -26.05 -10.61 -4.88
N LEU A 436 -27.25 -10.73 -5.50
CA LEU A 436 -27.57 -10.00 -6.73
C LEU A 436 -27.72 -8.50 -6.47
N ASP A 437 -28.16 -8.10 -5.29
CA ASP A 437 -28.21 -6.69 -4.89
C ASP A 437 -26.79 -6.08 -4.74
N ASP A 438 -25.81 -6.84 -4.23
CA ASP A 438 -24.43 -6.40 -4.13
C ASP A 438 -23.78 -6.33 -5.52
N ALA A 439 -24.04 -7.30 -6.40
CA ALA A 439 -23.62 -7.25 -7.79
C ALA A 439 -24.17 -6.02 -8.52
N SER A 440 -25.45 -5.69 -8.29
CA SER A 440 -26.07 -4.48 -8.84
C SER A 440 -25.43 -3.19 -8.30
N LYS A 441 -25.09 -3.15 -7.01
CA LYS A 441 -24.38 -2.00 -6.42
C LYS A 441 -22.99 -1.82 -7.04
N ARG A 442 -22.25 -2.91 -7.31
CA ARG A 442 -20.95 -2.83 -8.00
C ARG A 442 -21.08 -2.24 -9.40
N ILE A 443 -22.13 -2.62 -10.16
CA ILE A 443 -22.40 -2.03 -11.47
C ILE A 443 -22.57 -0.52 -11.36
N PHE A 444 -23.37 -0.04 -10.40
CA PHE A 444 -23.59 1.37 -10.16
C PHE A 444 -22.32 2.11 -9.76
N VAL A 445 -21.58 1.57 -8.81
CA VAL A 445 -20.33 2.17 -8.29
C VAL A 445 -19.30 2.29 -9.40
N GLN A 446 -19.17 1.26 -10.24
CA GLN A 446 -18.28 1.30 -11.40
C GLN A 446 -18.69 2.39 -12.39
N LEU A 447 -20.00 2.53 -12.65
CA LEU A 447 -20.51 3.57 -13.55
C LEU A 447 -20.23 4.98 -12.99
N ASP A 448 -20.48 5.21 -11.73
CA ASP A 448 -20.27 6.50 -11.06
C ASP A 448 -18.78 6.90 -11.07
N ARG A 449 -17.91 5.92 -10.81
CA ARG A 449 -16.46 6.10 -10.88
C ARG A 449 -16.00 6.48 -12.29
N TRP A 450 -16.36 5.70 -13.29
CA TRP A 450 -15.94 5.96 -14.68
C TRP A 450 -16.45 7.31 -15.20
N GLN A 451 -17.68 7.73 -14.85
CA GLN A 451 -18.20 9.03 -15.22
C GLN A 451 -17.41 10.20 -14.61
N THR A 452 -16.91 10.01 -13.38
CA THR A 452 -16.08 11.05 -12.74
C THR A 452 -14.68 11.08 -13.34
N GLU A 453 -14.07 9.93 -13.55
CA GLU A 453 -12.76 9.80 -14.17
C GLU A 453 -12.75 10.34 -15.61
N GLU A 454 -13.76 10.03 -16.41
CA GLU A 454 -13.91 10.56 -17.77
C GLU A 454 -13.86 12.10 -17.76
N LYS A 455 -14.61 12.73 -16.87
CA LYS A 455 -14.59 14.18 -16.74
C LYS A 455 -13.21 14.72 -16.37
N GLU A 456 -12.56 14.13 -15.36
CA GLU A 456 -11.25 14.60 -14.86
C GLU A 456 -10.17 14.45 -15.95
N TYR A 457 -10.09 13.30 -16.60
CA TYR A 457 -9.09 13.07 -17.66
C TYR A 457 -9.39 13.86 -18.94
N SER A 458 -10.66 14.17 -19.22
CA SER A 458 -11.01 15.11 -20.30
C SER A 458 -10.48 16.51 -20.04
N GLU A 459 -10.48 16.95 -18.78
CA GLU A 459 -9.87 18.24 -18.41
C GLU A 459 -8.35 18.21 -18.59
N TYR A 460 -7.70 17.10 -18.26
CA TYR A 460 -6.26 16.94 -18.52
C TYR A 460 -5.93 16.90 -20.02
N ALA A 461 -6.72 16.18 -20.83
CA ALA A 461 -6.56 16.18 -22.28
C ALA A 461 -6.69 17.59 -22.89
N ARG A 462 -7.60 18.41 -22.34
CA ARG A 462 -7.73 19.84 -22.72
C ARG A 462 -6.46 20.64 -22.40
N THR A 463 -5.83 20.38 -21.27
CA THR A 463 -4.56 21.01 -20.89
C THR A 463 -3.45 20.68 -21.89
N LEU A 464 -3.26 19.40 -22.20
CA LEU A 464 -2.28 18.98 -23.22
C LEU A 464 -2.56 19.63 -24.57
N LYS A 465 -3.81 19.69 -24.99
CA LYS A 465 -4.20 20.39 -26.22
C LYS A 465 -3.85 21.88 -26.22
N ASN A 466 -4.03 22.55 -25.09
CA ASN A 466 -3.67 23.95 -24.92
C ASN A 466 -2.15 24.15 -25.03
N LEU A 467 -1.36 23.31 -24.35
CA LEU A 467 0.11 23.31 -24.41
C LEU A 467 0.60 23.13 -25.85
N LEU A 468 0.05 22.15 -26.56
CA LEU A 468 0.40 21.85 -27.96
C LEU A 468 -0.01 22.95 -28.93
N SER A 469 -1.01 23.77 -28.58
CA SER A 469 -1.47 24.89 -29.44
C SER A 469 -0.56 26.11 -29.37
N ILE A 470 0.35 26.18 -28.41
CA ILE A 470 1.27 27.32 -28.31
C ILE A 470 2.27 27.27 -29.46
N SER A 471 2.33 28.38 -30.22
CA SER A 471 3.29 28.56 -31.32
C SER A 471 4.03 29.88 -31.20
N SER A 472 5.26 29.91 -31.68
CA SER A 472 6.11 31.12 -31.65
C SER A 472 5.60 32.25 -32.57
N GLU A 473 4.89 31.92 -33.66
CA GLU A 473 4.45 32.88 -34.68
C GLU A 473 3.44 33.93 -34.16
N ALA A 474 2.59 33.55 -33.20
CA ALA A 474 1.57 34.43 -32.67
C ALA A 474 1.69 34.64 -31.15
N PHE A 475 2.85 34.29 -30.56
CA PHE A 475 3.05 34.32 -29.13
C PHE A 475 3.07 35.76 -28.59
N SER A 476 2.24 35.95 -27.58
CA SER A 476 2.24 37.15 -26.77
C SER A 476 2.08 36.73 -25.30
N PRO A 477 3.08 36.88 -24.44
CA PRO A 477 3.03 36.44 -23.04
C PRO A 477 1.76 36.93 -22.34
N ASN A 478 1.37 38.20 -22.55
CA ASN A 478 0.22 38.80 -21.89
C ASN A 478 -1.15 38.25 -22.35
N LYS A 479 -1.20 37.50 -23.45
CA LYS A 479 -2.40 36.80 -23.89
C LYS A 479 -2.53 35.38 -23.36
N VAL A 480 -1.46 34.82 -22.81
CA VAL A 480 -1.46 33.47 -22.24
C VAL A 480 -2.03 33.51 -20.84
N LYS A 481 -3.09 32.76 -20.64
CA LYS A 481 -3.58 32.47 -19.28
C LYS A 481 -2.81 31.27 -18.74
N ILE A 482 -2.02 31.49 -17.70
CA ILE A 482 -1.15 30.46 -17.13
C ILE A 482 -1.96 29.23 -16.75
N ALA A 483 -3.14 29.41 -16.17
CA ALA A 483 -4.01 28.30 -15.78
C ALA A 483 -4.52 27.44 -16.95
N ASP A 484 -4.51 27.95 -18.18
CA ASP A 484 -4.93 27.19 -19.35
C ASP A 484 -3.82 26.23 -19.85
N ILE A 485 -2.56 26.55 -19.56
CA ILE A 485 -1.40 25.77 -19.99
C ILE A 485 -0.75 24.98 -18.85
N ILE A 486 -0.84 25.50 -17.65
CA ILE A 486 -0.29 24.87 -16.42
C ILE A 486 -1.37 24.98 -15.34
N PRO A 487 -2.39 24.14 -15.39
CA PRO A 487 -3.48 24.21 -14.42
C PRO A 487 -3.00 23.78 -13.04
N GLN A 488 -3.67 24.28 -12.02
CA GLN A 488 -3.44 23.88 -10.64
C GLN A 488 -3.75 22.39 -10.42
N MET A 489 -4.65 21.85 -11.23
CA MET A 489 -5.19 20.50 -11.13
C MET A 489 -4.30 19.43 -11.80
N ALA A 490 -3.07 19.74 -12.17
CA ALA A 490 -2.16 18.77 -12.75
C ALA A 490 -0.71 19.04 -12.35
N MET A 491 -0.03 17.98 -11.94
CA MET A 491 1.40 18.05 -11.65
C MET A 491 2.27 17.64 -12.83
N GLY A 492 1.70 17.04 -13.86
CA GLY A 492 2.42 16.51 -15.01
C GLY A 492 3.09 15.17 -14.72
N ASP A 493 4.13 14.85 -15.47
CA ASP A 493 4.82 13.58 -15.42
C ASP A 493 5.70 13.42 -14.16
N ARG A 494 6.15 12.21 -13.92
CA ARG A 494 7.14 11.90 -12.90
C ARG A 494 8.49 12.49 -13.30
N ASN A 495 9.17 13.12 -12.34
CA ASN A 495 10.50 13.69 -12.58
C ASN A 495 11.55 12.59 -12.70
N THR A 496 12.53 12.80 -13.57
CA THR A 496 13.72 11.98 -13.70
C THR A 496 14.69 12.21 -12.53
N ILE A 497 15.70 11.36 -12.41
CA ILE A 497 16.77 11.58 -11.42
C ILE A 497 17.54 12.87 -11.70
N TYR A 498 17.80 13.18 -12.96
CA TYR A 498 18.43 14.42 -13.35
C TYR A 498 17.64 15.64 -12.84
N GLU A 499 16.34 15.66 -13.08
CA GLU A 499 15.46 16.74 -12.64
C GLU A 499 15.42 16.87 -11.12
N LEU A 500 15.34 15.76 -10.39
CA LEU A 500 15.35 15.75 -8.92
C LEU A 500 16.69 16.15 -8.31
N GLN A 501 17.79 15.96 -9.04
CA GLN A 501 19.12 16.44 -8.65
C GLN A 501 19.35 17.92 -8.99
N HIS A 502 18.59 18.48 -9.94
CA HIS A 502 18.74 19.86 -10.46
C HIS A 502 17.43 20.65 -10.44
N TYR A 503 16.52 20.32 -9.51
CA TYR A 503 15.15 20.84 -9.55
C TYR A 503 15.10 22.36 -9.39
N VAL A 504 14.46 23.04 -10.35
CA VAL A 504 14.30 24.49 -10.34
C VAL A 504 13.18 24.90 -9.40
N VAL A 505 13.52 25.71 -8.39
CA VAL A 505 12.56 26.15 -7.35
C VAL A 505 12.21 27.63 -7.42
N GLY A 506 12.89 28.40 -8.24
CA GLY A 506 12.61 29.83 -8.40
C GLY A 506 13.73 30.56 -9.12
N LEU A 507 13.60 31.88 -9.15
CA LEU A 507 14.61 32.76 -9.78
C LEU A 507 15.81 32.97 -8.86
N GLY A 508 16.98 33.05 -9.47
CA GLY A 508 18.20 33.55 -8.86
C GLY A 508 18.06 35.02 -8.47
N PRO A 509 19.01 35.54 -7.67
CA PRO A 509 18.96 36.91 -7.17
C PRO A 509 18.98 37.96 -8.28
N ASP A 510 19.61 37.66 -9.41
CA ASP A 510 19.75 38.57 -10.56
C ASP A 510 18.61 38.40 -11.60
N GLY A 511 17.61 37.54 -11.30
CA GLY A 511 16.54 37.22 -12.25
C GLY A 511 17.02 36.44 -13.45
N LEU A 512 16.36 36.59 -14.59
CA LEU A 512 16.74 35.92 -15.84
C LEU A 512 17.94 36.59 -16.48
N VAL A 513 19.01 35.87 -16.71
CA VAL A 513 20.30 36.33 -17.25
C VAL A 513 20.60 35.63 -18.56
N ALA A 514 20.90 36.40 -19.60
CA ALA A 514 21.32 35.88 -20.90
C ALA A 514 22.85 35.66 -20.91
N ASN A 515 23.28 34.60 -21.57
CA ASN A 515 24.67 34.34 -21.92
C ASN A 515 25.11 35.24 -23.10
N PRO A 516 26.42 35.40 -23.34
CA PRO A 516 26.94 36.16 -24.49
C PRO A 516 26.52 35.61 -25.83
N ASP A 517 26.19 34.32 -25.94
CA ASP A 517 25.67 33.69 -27.16
C ASP A 517 24.16 33.88 -27.37
N GLY A 518 23.47 34.54 -26.43
CA GLY A 518 22.06 34.83 -26.46
C GLY A 518 21.17 33.74 -25.82
N SER A 519 21.73 32.62 -25.39
CA SER A 519 20.98 31.59 -24.62
C SER A 519 20.67 32.04 -23.19
N LEU A 520 19.69 31.41 -22.52
CA LEU A 520 19.45 31.68 -21.12
C LEU A 520 20.51 30.97 -20.25
N ASN A 521 21.11 31.72 -19.34
CA ASN A 521 22.02 31.14 -18.37
C ASN A 521 21.23 30.47 -17.24
N LEU A 522 21.00 29.16 -17.33
CA LEU A 522 20.16 28.41 -16.40
C LEU A 522 20.72 28.43 -14.98
N ASP A 523 22.04 28.29 -14.80
CA ASP A 523 22.67 28.22 -13.47
C ASP A 523 22.59 29.55 -12.71
N HIS A 524 22.67 30.68 -13.41
CA HIS A 524 22.57 32.02 -12.79
C HIS A 524 21.11 32.49 -12.67
N SER A 525 20.27 32.09 -13.63
CA SER A 525 18.87 32.51 -13.65
C SER A 525 17.99 31.83 -12.64
N PHE A 526 18.37 30.61 -12.21
CA PHE A 526 17.52 29.81 -11.36
C PHE A 526 18.21 29.32 -10.10
N VAL A 527 17.41 29.10 -9.07
CA VAL A 527 17.82 28.40 -7.86
C VAL A 527 17.44 26.94 -8.00
N HIS A 528 18.43 26.07 -7.82
CA HIS A 528 18.27 24.63 -7.92
C HIS A 528 18.32 23.97 -6.53
N VAL A 529 17.57 22.87 -6.36
CA VAL A 529 17.63 22.01 -5.19
C VAL A 529 17.93 20.57 -5.66
N ASN A 530 18.95 19.96 -5.05
CA ASN A 530 19.15 18.53 -5.15
C ASN A 530 18.40 17.87 -3.98
N TYR A 531 17.26 17.24 -4.27
CA TYR A 531 16.42 16.67 -3.23
C TYR A 531 17.04 15.47 -2.52
N PHE A 532 17.86 14.69 -3.21
CA PHE A 532 18.57 13.57 -2.58
C PHE A 532 19.58 14.08 -1.56
N SER A 533 20.43 15.03 -1.93
CA SER A 533 21.39 15.66 -1.00
C SER A 533 20.69 16.39 0.14
N LEU A 534 19.60 17.09 -0.13
CA LEU A 534 18.80 17.77 0.90
C LEU A 534 18.29 16.78 1.94
N LEU A 535 17.68 15.68 1.50
CA LEU A 535 17.06 14.68 2.39
C LEU A 535 18.12 13.86 3.13
N GLN A 536 19.21 13.47 2.47
CA GLN A 536 20.37 12.82 3.10
C GLN A 536 20.98 13.68 4.20
N GLY A 537 21.03 14.99 3.98
CA GLY A 537 21.58 15.97 4.93
C GLY A 537 20.69 16.28 6.12
N LEU A 538 19.44 15.76 6.16
CA LEU A 538 18.53 16.06 7.25
C LEU A 538 19.08 15.58 8.59
N SER A 539 19.25 16.50 9.51
CA SER A 539 19.53 16.23 10.91
C SER A 539 18.71 17.19 11.78
N VAL A 540 18.21 16.69 12.89
CA VAL A 540 17.55 17.52 13.91
C VAL A 540 18.54 17.82 15.00
N ARG A 541 18.71 19.10 15.33
CA ARG A 541 19.55 19.50 16.46
C ARG A 541 18.89 19.13 17.79
N ASN A 542 19.65 18.45 18.62
CA ASN A 542 19.61 18.55 20.08
C ASN A 542 18.55 17.77 20.88
N ASN A 543 17.95 16.75 20.38
CA ASN A 543 17.14 15.90 21.27
C ASN A 543 17.46 14.41 21.12
N VAL A 544 18.72 14.07 21.31
CA VAL A 544 19.10 12.65 21.45
C VAL A 544 18.64 12.18 22.83
N GLN A 545 17.46 11.60 22.88
CA GLN A 545 17.03 10.88 24.05
C GLN A 545 17.36 9.40 23.87
N ARG A 546 18.24 8.89 24.73
CA ARG A 546 18.45 7.45 24.96
C ARG A 546 18.63 6.59 23.68
N GLY A 547 19.55 6.98 22.82
CA GLY A 547 19.89 6.17 21.65
C GLY A 547 19.09 6.44 20.36
N ILE A 548 18.12 7.36 20.39
CA ILE A 548 17.45 7.80 19.17
C ILE A 548 18.45 8.59 18.31
N SER A 549 18.49 8.28 17.01
CA SER A 549 19.24 9.07 16.03
C SER A 549 18.79 10.54 16.04
N ASN A 550 19.71 11.47 15.87
CA ASN A 550 19.40 12.88 15.65
C ASN A 550 18.99 13.20 14.19
N ARG A 551 18.92 12.19 13.32
CA ARG A 551 18.52 12.30 11.92
C ARG A 551 17.13 11.69 11.74
N PRO A 552 16.16 12.43 11.20
CA PRO A 552 14.81 11.92 11.01
C PRO A 552 14.67 11.00 9.79
N VAL A 553 15.55 11.11 8.79
CA VAL A 553 15.50 10.30 7.57
C VAL A 553 16.50 9.15 7.67
N ASP A 554 16.01 7.94 7.45
CA ASP A 554 16.80 6.72 7.37
C ASP A 554 17.32 6.51 5.95
N LEU A 555 16.41 6.25 5.01
CA LEU A 555 16.74 6.02 3.62
C LEU A 555 15.77 6.74 2.68
N ILE A 556 16.23 6.92 1.46
CA ILE A 556 15.48 7.47 0.34
C ILE A 556 15.55 6.45 -0.78
N ALA A 557 14.42 6.17 -1.43
CA ALA A 557 14.38 5.22 -2.51
C ALA A 557 13.56 5.74 -3.70
N THR A 558 13.92 5.29 -4.88
CA THR A 558 13.17 5.54 -6.10
C THR A 558 13.41 4.44 -7.12
N ARG A 559 12.47 4.29 -8.05
CA ARG A 559 12.58 3.35 -9.16
C ARG A 559 13.30 4.02 -10.34
N LEU A 560 14.25 3.29 -10.91
CA LEU A 560 14.94 3.67 -12.13
C LEU A 560 14.41 2.83 -13.30
N PRO A 561 14.12 3.44 -14.46
CA PRO A 561 13.72 2.68 -15.65
C PRO A 561 14.82 1.69 -16.05
N ARG A 562 14.45 0.41 -16.17
CA ARG A 562 15.38 -0.69 -16.51
C ARG A 562 16.21 -0.36 -17.75
N ASP A 563 15.56 0.02 -18.83
CA ASP A 563 16.22 0.21 -20.13
C ASP A 563 17.26 1.35 -20.14
N LEU A 564 17.13 2.32 -19.23
CA LEU A 564 18.10 3.40 -19.07
C LEU A 564 19.29 2.99 -18.19
N VAL A 565 19.12 2.04 -17.30
CA VAL A 565 20.17 1.57 -16.36
C VAL A 565 20.99 0.42 -16.95
N LEU A 566 20.36 -0.48 -17.71
CA LEU A 566 21.04 -1.66 -18.30
C LEU A 566 22.34 -1.36 -19.04
N PRO A 567 22.49 -0.25 -19.81
CA PRO A 567 23.77 0.02 -20.47
C PRO A 567 24.96 0.22 -19.54
N GLN A 568 24.73 0.46 -18.25
CA GLN A 568 25.75 0.65 -17.21
C GLN A 568 26.00 -0.60 -16.38
N LEU A 569 25.17 -1.63 -16.53
CA LEU A 569 25.24 -2.88 -15.76
C LEU A 569 25.71 -4.02 -16.64
N ASP A 570 26.61 -4.86 -16.13
CA ASP A 570 26.99 -6.14 -16.76
C ASP A 570 26.02 -7.27 -16.34
N GLU A 571 24.72 -6.97 -16.38
CA GLU A 571 23.63 -7.83 -15.89
C GLU A 571 22.45 -7.80 -16.89
N PRO A 572 22.59 -8.45 -18.06
CA PRO A 572 21.56 -8.38 -19.11
C PRO A 572 20.25 -9.05 -18.76
N ASP A 573 20.24 -9.95 -17.77
CA ASP A 573 19.07 -10.78 -17.40
C ASP A 573 18.07 -10.05 -16.50
N ILE A 574 18.31 -8.80 -16.13
CA ILE A 574 17.36 -7.99 -15.35
C ILE A 574 16.10 -7.83 -16.16
N ASP A 575 14.95 -8.23 -15.59
CA ASP A 575 13.66 -8.21 -16.25
C ASP A 575 12.67 -7.20 -15.67
N THR A 576 13.02 -6.58 -14.53
CA THR A 576 12.22 -5.55 -13.87
C THR A 576 12.94 -4.22 -13.82
N ASP A 577 12.22 -3.15 -13.43
CA ASP A 577 12.82 -1.87 -13.11
C ASP A 577 13.79 -2.02 -11.91
N VAL A 578 14.81 -1.16 -11.87
CA VAL A 578 15.85 -1.16 -10.84
C VAL A 578 15.45 -0.24 -9.72
N ILE A 579 15.66 -0.64 -8.47
CA ILE A 579 15.41 0.21 -7.32
C ILE A 579 16.73 0.83 -6.86
N TRP A 580 16.80 2.16 -6.85
CA TRP A 580 17.91 2.89 -6.24
C TRP A 580 17.54 3.27 -4.82
N VAL A 581 18.45 2.99 -3.90
CA VAL A 581 18.32 3.35 -2.49
C VAL A 581 19.56 4.09 -2.02
N THR A 582 19.34 5.16 -1.27
CA THR A 582 20.43 5.99 -0.73
C THR A 582 20.14 6.40 0.72
N CYS A 583 21.18 6.63 1.50
CA CYS A 583 21.07 7.06 2.89
C CYS A 583 22.17 8.09 3.26
N ALA A 584 22.39 8.29 4.54
CA ALA A 584 23.40 9.21 5.05
C ALA A 584 24.78 9.00 4.42
N ASP A 585 25.58 10.06 4.35
CA ASP A 585 26.97 10.05 3.85
C ASP A 585 27.11 9.55 2.40
N ASP A 586 26.05 9.81 1.61
CA ASP A 586 25.95 9.42 0.20
C ASP A 586 26.18 7.92 -0.06
N ARG A 587 25.77 7.09 0.92
CA ARG A 587 25.80 5.63 0.79
C ARG A 587 24.65 5.18 -0.09
N GLN A 588 24.96 4.37 -1.10
CA GLN A 588 24.01 4.02 -2.16
C GLN A 588 24.08 2.56 -2.52
N ALA A 589 22.96 2.02 -2.99
CA ALA A 589 22.88 0.70 -3.61
C ALA A 589 21.79 0.64 -4.67
N LEU A 590 21.91 -0.35 -5.56
CA LEU A 590 20.84 -0.78 -6.45
C LEU A 590 20.29 -2.13 -5.95
N ILE A 591 18.98 -2.29 -6.03
CA ILE A 591 18.32 -3.59 -5.90
C ILE A 591 17.90 -4.01 -7.30
N LEU A 592 18.53 -5.07 -7.77
CA LEU A 592 18.28 -5.67 -9.08
C LEU A 592 17.37 -6.87 -8.89
N SER A 593 16.46 -7.10 -9.83
CA SER A 593 15.55 -8.24 -9.79
C SER A 593 15.35 -8.88 -11.16
N ARG A 594 15.17 -10.21 -11.15
CA ARG A 594 14.88 -11.03 -12.32
C ARG A 594 14.10 -12.28 -11.90
N HIS A 595 13.41 -12.87 -12.85
CA HIS A 595 12.82 -14.19 -12.63
C HIS A 595 13.79 -15.29 -13.12
N ASN A 596 14.02 -16.30 -12.31
CA ASN A 596 14.83 -17.44 -12.70
C ASN A 596 14.05 -18.35 -13.69
N ALA A 597 14.70 -19.41 -14.19
CA ALA A 597 14.09 -20.35 -15.14
C ALA A 597 12.83 -21.06 -14.60
N ASN A 598 12.64 -21.11 -13.28
CA ASN A 598 11.45 -21.66 -12.62
C ASN A 598 10.33 -20.62 -12.44
N GLY A 599 10.62 -19.34 -12.72
CA GLY A 599 9.73 -18.21 -12.49
C GLY A 599 9.79 -17.63 -11.07
N ASP A 600 10.79 -18.04 -10.25
CA ASP A 600 10.98 -17.48 -8.91
C ASP A 600 11.68 -16.13 -9.01
N LEU A 601 11.24 -15.17 -8.20
CA LEU A 601 11.87 -13.87 -8.10
C LEU A 601 13.25 -14.01 -7.44
N SER A 602 14.26 -13.52 -8.09
CA SER A 602 15.64 -13.47 -7.58
C SER A 602 16.11 -12.03 -7.49
N LEU A 603 16.78 -11.70 -6.40
CA LEU A 603 17.24 -10.35 -6.08
C LEU A 603 18.76 -10.32 -5.88
N ARG A 604 19.38 -9.21 -6.26
CA ARG A 604 20.77 -8.88 -5.95
C ARG A 604 20.86 -7.47 -5.42
N TYR A 605 21.56 -7.31 -4.31
CA TYR A 605 21.91 -5.99 -3.77
C TYR A 605 23.30 -5.59 -4.31
N LEU A 606 23.38 -4.47 -5.02
CA LEU A 606 24.60 -3.98 -5.65
C LEU A 606 25.04 -2.65 -5.01
N PRO A 607 26.10 -2.65 -4.18
CA PRO A 607 26.66 -1.41 -3.66
C PRO A 607 27.20 -0.51 -4.77
N ILE A 608 26.82 0.77 -4.77
CA ILE A 608 27.28 1.75 -5.75
C ILE A 608 27.67 3.07 -5.08
N SER A 609 28.26 3.96 -5.84
CA SER A 609 28.50 5.36 -5.47
C SER A 609 28.30 6.30 -6.63
N ASN A 610 28.03 7.58 -6.32
CA ASN A 610 27.94 8.68 -7.28
C ASN A 610 26.92 8.46 -8.41
N LEU A 611 25.72 7.95 -8.08
CA LEU A 611 24.68 7.82 -9.10
C LEU A 611 24.22 9.22 -9.53
N THR A 612 24.38 9.50 -10.81
CA THR A 612 23.89 10.70 -11.49
C THR A 612 23.21 10.30 -12.79
N GLN A 613 22.35 11.18 -13.27
CA GLN A 613 21.75 11.07 -14.59
C GLN A 613 22.04 12.39 -15.34
N ASP A 614 22.40 12.32 -16.60
CA ASP A 614 22.57 13.51 -17.42
C ASP A 614 21.23 13.97 -18.05
N ALA A 615 21.22 15.15 -18.65
CA ALA A 615 20.03 15.70 -19.29
C ALA A 615 19.52 14.86 -20.50
N SER A 616 20.33 13.95 -21.01
CA SER A 616 19.97 13.01 -22.07
C SER A 616 19.40 11.69 -21.54
N GLY A 617 19.31 11.55 -20.23
CA GLY A 617 18.76 10.38 -19.56
C GLY A 617 19.78 9.26 -19.26
N HIS A 618 21.07 9.45 -19.58
CA HIS A 618 22.08 8.44 -19.32
C HIS A 618 22.50 8.44 -17.85
N PHE A 619 22.51 7.26 -17.24
CA PHE A 619 22.99 7.06 -15.87
C PHE A 619 24.52 6.92 -15.85
N GLN A 620 25.11 7.38 -14.77
CA GLN A 620 26.52 7.17 -14.41
C GLN A 620 26.59 6.81 -12.93
N PHE A 621 27.30 5.75 -12.60
CA PHE A 621 27.62 5.32 -11.23
C PHE A 621 28.85 4.42 -11.24
N LYS A 622 29.38 4.15 -10.05
CA LYS A 622 30.51 3.25 -9.84
C LYS A 622 30.12 2.16 -8.88
N GLU A 623 30.31 0.89 -9.27
CA GLU A 623 30.21 -0.23 -8.34
C GLU A 623 31.32 -0.16 -7.29
N ILE A 624 31.00 -0.46 -6.06
CA ILE A 624 31.93 -0.46 -4.93
C ILE A 624 31.83 -1.78 -4.15
N SER A 625 32.86 -2.07 -3.38
CA SER A 625 32.84 -3.23 -2.48
C SER A 625 31.86 -3.01 -1.34
N TRP A 626 31.34 -4.10 -0.78
CA TRP A 626 30.57 -4.09 0.44
C TRP A 626 31.33 -3.38 1.57
N GLN A 627 30.64 -2.54 2.30
CA GLN A 627 31.17 -1.77 3.44
C GLN A 627 30.06 -1.48 4.43
N PRO A 628 30.38 -1.23 5.72
CA PRO A 628 29.39 -0.80 6.71
C PRO A 628 28.73 0.54 6.35
N GLY A 629 27.49 0.72 6.82
CA GLY A 629 26.70 1.94 6.64
C GLY A 629 25.97 2.04 5.30
N LEU A 630 25.99 1.00 4.47
CA LEU A 630 25.13 0.92 3.28
C LEU A 630 23.65 0.88 3.68
N PRO A 631 22.73 1.33 2.80
CA PRO A 631 21.29 1.21 3.07
C PRO A 631 20.90 -0.19 3.53
N LEU A 632 19.96 -0.28 4.49
CA LEU A 632 19.53 -1.52 5.15
C LEU A 632 20.57 -2.20 6.05
N GLN A 633 21.80 -1.68 6.16
CA GLN A 633 22.86 -2.12 7.08
C GLN A 633 23.07 -3.67 7.14
N ILE A 634 22.85 -4.34 6.01
CA ILE A 634 22.81 -5.82 5.93
C ILE A 634 24.16 -6.43 6.34
N MET A 635 25.26 -5.80 5.91
CA MET A 635 26.61 -6.36 6.10
C MET A 635 27.02 -6.42 7.57
N GLU A 636 26.70 -5.40 8.34
CA GLU A 636 27.10 -5.29 9.75
C GLU A 636 26.11 -5.92 10.72
N ASP A 637 24.89 -6.27 10.29
CA ASP A 637 23.88 -6.80 11.20
C ASP A 637 24.31 -8.17 11.77
N PRO A 638 24.40 -8.31 13.09
CA PRO A 638 24.84 -9.56 13.73
C PRO A 638 23.86 -10.72 13.55
N ASN A 639 22.60 -10.41 13.23
CA ASN A 639 21.53 -11.40 13.09
C ASN A 639 21.34 -11.89 11.64
N LEU A 640 22.23 -11.47 10.72
CA LEU A 640 22.22 -11.99 9.35
C LEU A 640 22.45 -13.51 9.37
N ASN A 641 21.44 -14.25 8.89
CA ASN A 641 21.43 -15.71 8.92
C ASN A 641 21.76 -16.30 7.54
N ILE A 642 23.05 -16.47 7.26
CA ILE A 642 23.54 -17.09 6.03
C ILE A 642 24.10 -18.50 6.30
N PRO A 643 24.24 -19.39 5.29
CA PRO A 643 24.76 -20.74 5.47
C PRO A 643 26.12 -20.76 6.17
N GLY A 644 26.28 -21.64 7.17
CA GLY A 644 27.51 -21.73 7.98
C GLY A 644 28.75 -22.01 7.12
N GLY A 645 29.84 -21.31 7.41
CA GLY A 645 31.11 -21.44 6.69
C GLY A 645 31.19 -20.65 5.38
N THR A 646 30.17 -19.93 4.98
CA THR A 646 30.18 -19.06 3.80
C THR A 646 30.76 -17.69 4.15
N ASP A 647 31.62 -17.17 3.29
CA ASP A 647 32.08 -15.78 3.41
C ASP A 647 30.91 -14.83 3.20
N ARG A 648 30.71 -13.91 4.16
CA ARG A 648 29.57 -12.99 4.17
C ARG A 648 29.52 -12.14 2.92
N THR A 649 30.64 -11.54 2.52
CA THR A 649 30.72 -10.67 1.35
C THR A 649 30.46 -11.44 0.06
N ALA A 650 31.02 -12.65 -0.04
CA ALA A 650 30.80 -13.51 -1.20
C ALA A 650 29.33 -13.90 -1.35
N TRP A 651 28.65 -14.21 -0.24
CA TRP A 651 27.21 -14.52 -0.27
C TRP A 651 26.40 -13.30 -0.69
N LEU A 652 26.60 -12.17 -0.02
CA LEU A 652 25.84 -10.93 -0.28
C LEU A 652 26.00 -10.40 -1.71
N SER A 653 27.08 -10.76 -2.39
CA SER A 653 27.36 -10.31 -3.77
C SER A 653 26.67 -11.16 -4.85
N GLN A 654 25.98 -12.24 -4.47
CA GLN A 654 25.33 -13.17 -5.40
C GLN A 654 23.84 -12.86 -5.58
N TRP A 655 23.26 -13.49 -6.60
CA TRP A 655 21.82 -13.56 -6.78
C TRP A 655 21.23 -14.63 -5.86
N HIS A 656 20.19 -14.27 -5.13
CA HIS A 656 19.41 -15.16 -4.29
C HIS A 656 17.92 -14.99 -4.56
N THR A 657 17.16 -16.05 -4.39
CA THR A 657 15.70 -15.96 -4.44
C THR A 657 15.18 -15.09 -3.28
N ASP A 658 13.98 -14.55 -3.42
CA ASP A 658 13.32 -13.80 -2.35
C ASP A 658 13.13 -14.65 -1.08
N ALA A 659 12.86 -15.95 -1.23
CA ALA A 659 12.81 -16.91 -0.12
C ALA A 659 14.16 -17.07 0.60
N GLU A 660 15.28 -17.17 -0.13
CA GLU A 660 16.62 -17.21 0.46
C GLU A 660 16.97 -15.92 1.18
N TRP A 661 16.62 -14.78 0.59
CA TRP A 661 16.77 -13.48 1.25
C TRP A 661 15.93 -13.36 2.51
N LEU A 662 14.67 -13.86 2.51
CA LEU A 662 13.82 -13.87 3.70
C LEU A 662 14.45 -14.69 4.82
N VAL A 663 14.99 -15.88 4.52
CA VAL A 663 15.73 -16.71 5.48
C VAL A 663 16.95 -15.97 6.03
N ALA A 664 17.68 -15.25 5.18
CA ALA A 664 18.87 -14.51 5.61
C ALA A 664 18.54 -13.29 6.47
N LEU A 665 17.48 -12.56 6.16
CA LEU A 665 17.22 -11.23 6.71
C LEU A 665 16.20 -11.18 7.85
N HIS A 666 15.34 -12.19 8.05
CA HIS A 666 14.17 -12.11 8.94
C HIS A 666 14.47 -11.74 10.39
N LYS A 667 15.68 -11.97 10.89
CA LYS A 667 16.10 -11.59 12.24
C LYS A 667 16.88 -10.28 12.30
N THR A 668 17.25 -9.71 11.16
CA THR A 668 17.99 -8.45 11.12
C THR A 668 17.09 -7.26 11.51
N HIS A 669 17.69 -6.13 11.77
CA HIS A 669 16.98 -4.90 12.12
C HIS A 669 15.94 -4.49 11.05
N TYR A 670 16.28 -4.64 9.77
CA TYR A 670 15.38 -4.33 8.64
C TYR A 670 14.60 -5.56 8.13
N SER A 671 14.68 -6.68 8.79
CA SER A 671 14.02 -7.95 8.43
C SER A 671 13.95 -8.20 6.91
N ASN A 672 12.84 -7.93 6.24
CA ASN A 672 12.66 -8.12 4.80
C ASN A 672 12.90 -6.86 3.96
N GLY A 673 13.63 -5.86 4.45
CA GLY A 673 13.74 -4.54 3.81
C GLY A 673 14.18 -4.57 2.34
N LEU A 674 15.07 -5.49 1.96
CA LEU A 674 15.48 -5.66 0.56
C LEU A 674 14.32 -6.14 -0.33
N ILE A 675 13.60 -7.19 0.11
CA ILE A 675 12.41 -7.71 -0.56
C ILE A 675 11.32 -6.66 -0.55
N GLY A 676 11.15 -5.98 0.58
CA GLY A 676 10.13 -4.96 0.78
C GLY A 676 10.30 -3.74 -0.14
N LEU A 677 11.51 -3.26 -0.34
CA LEU A 677 11.78 -2.16 -1.28
C LEU A 677 11.45 -2.56 -2.73
N GLN A 678 11.77 -3.79 -3.11
CA GLN A 678 11.40 -4.31 -4.41
C GLN A 678 9.88 -4.42 -4.55
N GLU A 679 9.18 -4.93 -3.54
CA GLU A 679 7.73 -5.05 -3.54
C GLU A 679 7.03 -3.67 -3.63
N GLU A 680 7.54 -2.67 -2.91
CA GLU A 680 6.97 -1.33 -2.90
C GLU A 680 7.17 -0.53 -4.20
N LEU A 681 8.35 -0.65 -4.80
CA LEU A 681 8.74 0.23 -5.90
C LEU A 681 8.70 -0.44 -7.28
N ALA A 682 8.83 -1.77 -7.36
CA ALA A 682 8.67 -2.46 -8.64
C ALA A 682 7.22 -2.45 -9.14
N ARG A 683 7.08 -2.54 -10.45
CA ARG A 683 5.77 -2.73 -11.10
C ARG A 683 5.43 -4.20 -11.11
N HIS A 684 4.30 -4.54 -10.51
CA HIS A 684 3.78 -5.90 -10.54
C HIS A 684 2.66 -6.01 -11.58
N GLU A 685 2.94 -6.73 -12.65
CA GLU A 685 1.95 -6.91 -13.71
C GLU A 685 0.80 -7.81 -13.24
N ILE A 686 -0.40 -7.42 -13.61
CA ILE A 686 -1.61 -8.23 -13.43
C ILE A 686 -1.95 -8.84 -14.79
N GLU A 687 -2.03 -10.16 -14.88
CA GLU A 687 -2.38 -10.88 -16.11
C GLU A 687 -3.63 -10.29 -16.80
N ARG A 688 -4.63 -9.94 -16.02
CA ARG A 688 -5.87 -9.33 -16.51
C ARG A 688 -5.67 -7.96 -17.19
N LEU A 689 -4.61 -7.26 -16.87
CA LEU A 689 -4.25 -5.97 -17.49
C LEU A 689 -3.23 -6.13 -18.63
N SER A 690 -2.83 -7.35 -18.95
CA SER A 690 -1.96 -7.60 -20.10
C SER A 690 -2.65 -7.18 -21.39
N THR A 691 -1.94 -6.44 -22.22
CA THR A 691 -2.41 -5.95 -23.53
C THR A 691 -1.93 -6.81 -24.69
N THR A 692 -1.20 -7.89 -24.38
CA THR A 692 -0.54 -8.73 -25.39
C THR A 692 -1.43 -9.89 -25.90
N ASP A 693 -2.59 -10.15 -25.27
CA ASP A 693 -3.51 -11.19 -25.73
C ASP A 693 -4.12 -10.79 -27.10
N PRO A 694 -3.85 -11.56 -28.18
CA PRO A 694 -4.36 -11.24 -29.51
C PRO A 694 -5.88 -11.37 -29.68
N LYS A 695 -6.58 -11.88 -28.66
CA LYS A 695 -8.05 -12.00 -28.67
C LYS A 695 -8.75 -10.73 -28.19
N LEU A 696 -8.03 -9.78 -27.62
CA LEU A 696 -8.60 -8.55 -27.14
C LEU A 696 -9.16 -7.70 -28.30
N THR A 697 -10.35 -7.20 -28.10
CA THR A 697 -10.87 -6.11 -28.91
C THR A 697 -10.05 -4.84 -28.65
N GLU A 698 -10.10 -3.89 -29.58
CA GLU A 698 -9.40 -2.61 -29.41
C GLU A 698 -9.88 -1.88 -28.17
N ASP A 699 -11.17 -1.87 -27.86
CA ASP A 699 -11.72 -1.24 -26.68
C ASP A 699 -11.23 -1.91 -25.37
N GLU A 700 -11.18 -3.23 -25.34
CA GLU A 700 -10.64 -3.97 -24.19
C GLU A 700 -9.16 -3.65 -23.98
N ARG A 701 -8.38 -3.59 -25.06
CA ARG A 701 -6.97 -3.22 -24.99
C ARG A 701 -6.80 -1.80 -24.43
N LEU A 702 -7.55 -0.84 -24.96
CA LEU A 702 -7.51 0.56 -24.51
C LEU A 702 -7.95 0.71 -23.03
N MET A 703 -8.97 -0.02 -22.59
CA MET A 703 -9.41 -0.01 -21.19
C MET A 703 -8.36 -0.61 -20.25
N ARG A 704 -7.60 -1.62 -20.71
CA ARG A 704 -6.48 -2.16 -19.93
C ARG A 704 -5.31 -1.18 -19.88
N GLU A 705 -4.98 -0.51 -20.97
CA GLU A 705 -3.98 0.56 -21.01
C GLU A 705 -4.36 1.72 -20.08
N TYR A 706 -5.61 2.13 -20.10
CA TYR A 706 -6.15 3.13 -19.20
C TYR A 706 -5.98 2.73 -17.71
N ALA A 707 -6.33 1.50 -17.37
CA ALA A 707 -6.18 1.01 -16.00
C ALA A 707 -4.70 0.95 -15.55
N ARG A 708 -3.78 0.56 -16.43
CA ARG A 708 -2.32 0.59 -16.18
C ARG A 708 -1.83 2.02 -15.97
N ARG A 709 -2.19 2.94 -16.86
CA ARG A 709 -1.84 4.36 -16.73
C ARG A 709 -2.27 4.92 -15.37
N LYS A 710 -3.48 4.65 -14.93
CA LYS A 710 -3.95 5.11 -13.63
C LYS A 710 -3.05 4.64 -12.47
N ARG A 711 -2.51 3.43 -12.54
CA ARG A 711 -1.58 2.93 -11.51
C ARG A 711 -0.21 3.61 -11.60
N GLU A 712 0.24 3.98 -12.80
CA GLU A 712 1.49 4.73 -12.98
C GLU A 712 1.39 6.17 -12.47
N LEU A 713 0.23 6.80 -12.57
CA LEU A 713 0.01 8.17 -12.13
C LEU A 713 0.08 8.39 -10.62
N VAL A 714 -0.10 7.34 -9.82
CA VAL A 714 0.01 7.42 -8.36
C VAL A 714 1.42 7.13 -7.84
N GLU A 715 2.38 6.83 -8.71
CA GLU A 715 3.75 6.55 -8.32
C GLU A 715 4.47 7.83 -7.85
N PRO A 716 5.15 7.80 -6.68
CA PRO A 716 5.89 8.96 -6.18
C PRO A 716 7.20 9.18 -6.95
N ASP A 717 7.72 10.40 -6.92
CA ASP A 717 9.08 10.70 -7.36
C ASP A 717 10.11 10.17 -6.37
N ILE A 718 9.85 10.34 -5.09
CA ILE A 718 10.76 9.96 -4.00
C ILE A 718 9.96 9.29 -2.89
N LEU A 719 10.41 8.13 -2.44
CA LEU A 719 10.00 7.48 -1.21
C LEU A 719 11.01 7.80 -0.12
N ILE A 720 10.54 8.30 1.02
CA ILE A 720 11.35 8.62 2.19
C ILE A 720 10.92 7.73 3.34
N VAL A 721 11.86 7.07 3.99
CA VAL A 721 11.62 6.25 5.19
C VAL A 721 12.23 6.96 6.40
N ALA A 722 11.46 7.07 7.48
CA ALA A 722 11.92 7.65 8.72
C ALA A 722 12.91 6.73 9.43
N GLN A 723 13.84 7.33 10.18
CA GLN A 723 14.72 6.62 11.08
C GLN A 723 13.93 6.01 12.23
N ASP A 724 14.46 4.98 12.83
CA ASP A 724 13.84 4.30 13.98
C ASP A 724 13.43 5.32 15.07
N HIS A 725 12.23 5.18 15.61
CA HIS A 725 11.55 6.11 16.52
C HIS A 725 11.30 7.53 15.98
N TRP A 726 11.42 7.73 14.67
CA TRP A 726 11.00 8.95 13.99
C TRP A 726 9.74 8.71 13.16
N ASN A 727 8.97 9.77 12.95
CA ASN A 727 7.82 9.78 12.05
C ASN A 727 7.71 11.13 11.32
N PHE A 728 6.93 11.17 10.26
CA PHE A 728 6.66 12.38 9.49
C PHE A 728 5.31 13.03 9.82
N ASP A 729 4.64 12.57 10.87
CA ASP A 729 3.40 13.19 11.32
C ASP A 729 3.66 14.57 11.92
N VAL A 730 3.29 15.58 11.18
CA VAL A 730 3.49 16.98 11.56
C VAL A 730 2.57 17.45 12.68
N ARG A 731 1.56 16.67 13.04
CA ARG A 731 0.54 17.02 14.03
C ARG A 731 0.91 16.54 15.43
N GLY A 732 1.93 15.68 15.54
CA GLY A 732 2.30 15.02 16.77
C GLY A 732 1.15 14.21 17.38
N PHE A 733 0.34 13.59 16.52
CA PHE A 733 -0.86 12.87 16.90
C PHE A 733 -0.53 11.45 17.39
N ASN A 734 0.48 10.83 16.83
CA ASN A 734 0.91 9.48 17.15
C ASN A 734 2.21 9.50 18.00
N PRO A 735 2.15 9.88 19.29
CA PRO A 735 3.34 9.94 20.13
C PRO A 735 3.79 8.57 20.64
N GLY A 736 2.93 7.56 20.57
CA GLY A 736 3.21 6.19 21.02
C GLY A 736 4.05 5.44 20.00
N GLY A 737 3.49 4.40 19.42
CA GLY A 737 4.11 3.64 18.33
C GLY A 737 3.70 4.14 16.96
N ASN A 738 4.54 3.83 15.97
CA ASN A 738 4.27 4.08 14.57
C ASN A 738 4.61 2.84 13.74
N HIS A 739 4.30 2.90 12.46
CA HIS A 739 4.61 1.90 11.46
C HIS A 739 4.70 2.53 10.07
N GLY A 740 5.00 1.77 9.03
CA GLY A 740 5.24 2.27 7.67
C GLY A 740 6.72 2.22 7.30
N SER A 741 7.48 1.33 7.91
CA SER A 741 8.89 1.10 7.66
C SER A 741 9.18 -0.35 7.31
N PHE A 742 10.47 -0.67 7.15
CA PHE A 742 10.98 -2.03 6.97
C PHE A 742 11.60 -2.60 8.26
N PHE A 743 11.49 -1.89 9.39
CA PHE A 743 12.05 -2.37 10.65
C PHE A 743 11.36 -3.65 11.12
N ARG A 744 12.14 -4.59 11.63
CA ARG A 744 11.63 -5.86 12.12
C ARG A 744 10.48 -5.69 13.12
N ILE A 745 10.58 -4.71 14.00
CA ILE A 745 9.59 -4.45 15.03
C ILE A 745 8.20 -4.11 14.46
N SER A 746 8.15 -3.42 13.30
CA SER A 746 6.91 -3.05 12.64
C SER A 746 6.49 -4.01 11.51
N THR A 747 7.39 -4.89 11.06
CA THR A 747 7.06 -5.88 10.01
C THR A 747 6.83 -7.29 10.56
N HIS A 748 7.27 -7.62 11.77
CA HIS A 748 7.07 -8.92 12.40
C HIS A 748 5.65 -9.04 12.94
N SER A 749 4.81 -9.73 12.19
CA SER A 749 3.37 -9.79 12.36
C SER A 749 2.90 -11.14 12.96
N THR A 750 1.65 -11.19 13.38
CA THR A 750 1.03 -12.37 13.98
C THR A 750 0.32 -13.22 12.94
N PHE A 751 0.63 -14.51 12.87
CA PHE A 751 -0.15 -15.50 12.14
C PHE A 751 -0.23 -16.82 12.94
N MET A 752 -1.45 -17.17 13.36
CA MET A 752 -1.72 -18.38 14.15
C MET A 752 -2.98 -19.07 13.65
N VAL A 753 -3.02 -20.40 13.73
CA VAL A 753 -4.16 -21.21 13.28
C VAL A 753 -4.47 -22.28 14.32
N ALA A 754 -5.74 -22.48 14.62
CA ALA A 754 -6.22 -23.61 15.42
C ALA A 754 -7.46 -24.23 14.78
N GLY A 755 -7.75 -25.48 15.10
CA GLY A 755 -8.88 -26.15 14.46
C GLY A 755 -9.55 -27.21 15.32
N GLY A 756 -10.76 -27.58 14.91
CA GLY A 756 -11.51 -28.70 15.45
C GLY A 756 -10.83 -30.05 15.15
N SER A 757 -11.37 -31.11 15.73
CA SER A 757 -10.76 -32.46 15.68
C SER A 757 -10.63 -33.05 14.25
N ARG A 758 -11.42 -32.54 13.31
CA ARG A 758 -11.43 -32.99 11.91
C ARG A 758 -10.80 -32.02 10.92
N THR A 759 -10.13 -30.94 11.37
CA THR A 759 -9.48 -29.97 10.49
C THR A 759 -8.04 -30.36 10.11
N ASN A 760 -7.45 -31.29 10.84
CA ASN A 760 -6.03 -31.70 10.74
C ASN A 760 -5.02 -30.57 11.00
N VAL A 761 -5.44 -29.45 11.54
CA VAL A 761 -4.52 -28.40 11.98
C VAL A 761 -3.65 -28.97 13.12
N PRO A 762 -2.29 -28.86 13.01
CA PRO A 762 -1.37 -29.35 14.05
C PRO A 762 -1.63 -28.70 15.40
N ARG A 763 -1.34 -29.45 16.48
CA ARG A 763 -1.49 -28.94 17.86
C ARG A 763 -0.14 -28.67 18.49
N ALA A 764 -0.07 -27.61 19.27
CA ALA A 764 1.11 -27.19 20.01
C ALA A 764 2.36 -27.04 19.11
N LEU A 765 2.16 -26.70 17.82
CA LEU A 765 3.24 -26.54 16.87
C LEU A 765 3.73 -25.08 16.84
N ASN A 766 5.05 -24.93 16.92
CA ASN A 766 5.74 -23.68 16.63
C ASN A 766 6.46 -23.85 15.29
N ILE A 767 6.12 -23.03 14.30
CA ILE A 767 6.76 -23.00 12.98
C ILE A 767 7.80 -21.89 13.03
N GLU A 768 9.08 -22.28 12.91
CA GLU A 768 10.21 -21.36 13.00
C GLU A 768 10.71 -20.91 11.62
N ALA A 769 10.34 -21.62 10.56
CA ALA A 769 10.64 -21.19 9.20
C ALA A 769 10.00 -19.82 8.93
N PRO A 770 10.73 -18.87 8.30
CA PRO A 770 10.17 -17.58 7.99
C PRO A 770 9.24 -17.64 6.77
N TYR A 771 8.12 -16.97 6.90
CA TYR A 771 7.11 -16.77 5.85
C TYR A 771 6.71 -15.30 5.77
N ASP A 772 6.18 -14.89 4.65
CA ASP A 772 5.64 -13.54 4.47
C ASP A 772 4.15 -13.52 4.07
N SER A 773 3.62 -12.33 3.90
CA SER A 773 2.19 -12.08 3.64
C SER A 773 1.64 -12.84 2.43
N LEU A 774 2.46 -13.14 1.41
CA LEU A 774 2.02 -13.88 0.22
C LEU A 774 1.66 -15.34 0.53
N SER A 775 2.16 -15.89 1.64
CA SER A 775 1.89 -17.27 2.06
C SER A 775 0.50 -17.44 2.67
N TYR A 776 -0.17 -16.37 3.07
CA TYR A 776 -1.42 -16.42 3.83
C TYR A 776 -2.60 -17.01 3.05
N VAL A 777 -2.99 -16.39 1.92
CA VAL A 777 -4.15 -16.87 1.12
C VAL A 777 -3.94 -18.28 0.61
N PRO A 778 -2.82 -18.64 -0.05
CA PRO A 778 -2.65 -19.98 -0.55
C PRO A 778 -2.69 -21.03 0.58
N THR A 779 -2.16 -20.72 1.76
CA THR A 779 -2.24 -21.63 2.94
C THR A 779 -3.69 -21.87 3.37
N LEU A 780 -4.51 -20.82 3.49
CA LEU A 780 -5.91 -20.98 3.91
C LEU A 780 -6.75 -21.71 2.85
N LEU A 781 -6.47 -21.45 1.57
CA LEU A 781 -7.12 -22.19 0.49
C LEU A 781 -6.69 -23.66 0.45
N ALA A 782 -5.44 -23.97 0.75
CA ALA A 782 -4.95 -25.34 0.88
C ALA A 782 -5.64 -26.07 2.05
N LEU A 783 -5.74 -25.43 3.23
CA LEU A 783 -6.45 -25.99 4.39
C LEU A 783 -7.91 -26.32 4.09
N THR A 784 -8.56 -25.58 3.21
CA THR A 784 -9.97 -25.78 2.82
C THR A 784 -10.14 -26.59 1.53
N GLY A 785 -9.04 -27.09 0.93
CA GLY A 785 -9.07 -27.88 -0.30
C GLY A 785 -9.41 -27.10 -1.56
N ASN A 786 -9.20 -25.80 -1.54
CA ASN A 786 -9.45 -24.88 -2.65
C ASN A 786 -8.21 -24.62 -3.51
N LEU A 787 -7.09 -25.29 -3.24
CA LEU A 787 -5.93 -25.36 -4.13
C LEU A 787 -5.85 -26.73 -4.81
N ARG A 788 -5.47 -26.74 -6.10
CA ARG A 788 -5.20 -27.94 -6.88
C ARG A 788 -3.78 -28.44 -6.66
N ASP A 789 -2.83 -27.51 -6.50
CA ASP A 789 -1.43 -27.70 -6.21
C ASP A 789 -0.91 -26.53 -5.34
N ASP A 790 0.39 -26.41 -5.17
CA ASP A 790 1.02 -25.46 -4.25
C ASP A 790 0.68 -23.99 -4.51
N SER A 791 0.26 -23.65 -5.73
CA SER A 791 0.07 -22.26 -6.14
C SER A 791 -1.18 -22.02 -6.99
N ASN A 792 -1.79 -23.07 -7.53
CA ASN A 792 -2.93 -22.92 -8.43
C ASN A 792 -4.26 -23.18 -7.72
N PRO A 793 -5.21 -22.25 -7.79
CA PRO A 793 -6.56 -22.48 -7.28
C PRO A 793 -7.29 -23.56 -8.10
N VAL A 794 -8.33 -24.15 -7.50
CA VAL A 794 -9.25 -25.06 -8.20
C VAL A 794 -9.99 -24.33 -9.33
N PRO A 795 -10.53 -25.04 -10.35
CA PRO A 795 -11.19 -24.42 -11.50
C PRO A 795 -12.32 -23.45 -11.12
N GLU A 796 -13.09 -23.78 -10.10
CA GLU A 796 -14.20 -22.93 -9.63
C GLU A 796 -13.72 -21.56 -9.11
N LEU A 797 -12.53 -21.49 -8.55
CA LEU A 797 -11.92 -20.22 -8.12
C LEU A 797 -11.31 -19.46 -9.29
N TRP A 798 -10.81 -20.13 -10.33
CA TRP A 798 -10.44 -19.46 -11.58
C TRP A 798 -11.62 -18.69 -12.19
N GLU A 799 -12.79 -19.31 -12.23
CA GLU A 799 -14.01 -18.67 -12.72
C GLU A 799 -14.40 -17.44 -11.87
N ARG A 800 -14.04 -17.43 -10.59
CA ARG A 800 -14.24 -16.29 -9.69
C ARG A 800 -13.14 -15.23 -9.76
N GLY A 801 -12.17 -15.39 -10.64
CA GLY A 801 -11.10 -14.40 -10.88
C GLY A 801 -9.80 -14.67 -10.14
N PHE A 802 -9.71 -15.70 -9.30
CA PHE A 802 -8.43 -16.08 -8.69
C PHE A 802 -7.43 -16.54 -9.74
N ARG A 803 -6.17 -16.30 -9.49
CA ARG A 803 -5.06 -16.70 -10.36
C ARG A 803 -3.99 -17.42 -9.54
N LYS A 804 -2.94 -17.89 -10.23
CA LYS A 804 -1.79 -18.50 -9.58
C LYS A 804 -1.27 -17.56 -8.47
N PHE A 805 -0.97 -18.16 -7.30
CA PHE A 805 -0.41 -17.41 -6.18
C PHE A 805 1.12 -17.38 -6.29
N PRO A 806 1.75 -16.23 -6.09
CA PRO A 806 3.20 -16.10 -6.09
C PRO A 806 3.85 -16.65 -4.80
N GLY A 807 3.14 -16.62 -3.68
CA GLY A 807 3.66 -17.07 -2.39
C GLY A 807 3.51 -18.57 -2.14
N PRO A 808 4.39 -19.18 -1.34
CA PRO A 808 4.33 -20.60 -0.99
C PRO A 808 3.21 -20.88 0.03
N VAL A 809 2.77 -22.11 0.08
CA VAL A 809 1.91 -22.63 1.18
C VAL A 809 2.78 -22.94 2.39
N VAL A 810 2.29 -22.64 3.59
CA VAL A 810 2.91 -23.10 4.85
C VAL A 810 2.64 -24.59 5.03
N GLU A 811 3.55 -25.40 4.51
CA GLU A 811 3.38 -26.86 4.44
C GLU A 811 3.20 -27.52 5.80
N GLU A 812 3.83 -26.97 6.84
CA GLU A 812 3.76 -27.49 8.22
C GLU A 812 2.34 -27.44 8.81
N LEU A 813 1.49 -26.56 8.27
CA LEU A 813 0.08 -26.48 8.65
C LEU A 813 -0.80 -27.55 7.97
N LEU A 814 -0.27 -28.21 6.93
CA LEU A 814 -1.02 -29.20 6.17
C LEU A 814 -0.73 -30.62 6.68
N PRO A 815 -1.71 -31.55 6.56
CA PRO A 815 -1.47 -32.97 6.80
C PRO A 815 -0.40 -33.50 5.86
N GLU A 816 0.45 -34.44 6.31
CA GLU A 816 1.53 -35.02 5.50
C GLU A 816 1.11 -35.53 4.11
N ARG A 817 -0.15 -36.00 3.96
CA ARG A 817 -0.68 -36.48 2.68
C ARG A 817 -1.24 -35.38 1.78
N ALA A 818 -1.51 -34.21 2.32
CA ALA A 818 -1.96 -33.04 1.57
C ALA A 818 -0.77 -32.14 1.16
N ARG A 819 0.43 -32.49 1.62
CA ARG A 819 1.64 -31.76 1.21
C ARG A 819 1.89 -31.99 -0.28
N PRO A 820 2.14 -30.96 -1.03
CA PRO A 820 2.48 -31.07 -2.43
C PRO A 820 3.67 -32.01 -2.62
N LYS A 821 3.62 -32.84 -3.65
CA LYS A 821 4.78 -33.66 -3.99
C LYS A 821 5.88 -32.72 -4.50
N ALA A 822 6.96 -32.62 -3.73
CA ALA A 822 8.13 -31.88 -4.17
C ALA A 822 8.47 -32.28 -5.62
N THR A 823 8.39 -31.34 -6.54
CA THR A 823 8.97 -31.51 -7.87
C THR A 823 10.47 -31.73 -7.68
N ALA A 824 11.00 -32.75 -8.30
CA ALA A 824 12.31 -33.36 -8.02
C ALA A 824 13.54 -32.47 -8.34
N ASN A 825 13.42 -31.15 -8.33
CA ASN A 825 14.47 -30.19 -8.69
C ASN A 825 14.76 -29.09 -7.67
N GLY A 826 14.30 -29.18 -6.44
CA GLY A 826 14.65 -28.23 -5.38
C GLY A 826 15.53 -28.90 -4.33
N ALA A 827 16.79 -28.55 -4.25
CA ALA A 827 17.66 -28.96 -3.14
C ALA A 827 17.07 -28.43 -1.82
N ARG A 828 16.59 -29.33 -0.95
CA ARG A 828 16.17 -28.98 0.40
C ARG A 828 17.36 -28.41 1.16
N VAL A 829 17.32 -27.16 1.52
CA VAL A 829 18.15 -26.63 2.59
C VAL A 829 17.51 -27.11 3.90
N SER A 830 18.08 -28.15 4.49
CA SER A 830 17.71 -28.58 5.85
C SER A 830 18.20 -27.56 6.87
N PRO A 831 17.49 -27.36 8.02
CA PRO A 831 17.71 -26.33 8.99
C PRO A 831 19.08 -26.30 9.63
#